data_7ef88112e9af07772e557a2dd82f1216
#
_entry.id   7ef88112e9af07772e557a2dd82f1216
#
_cell.length_a   1.000
_cell.length_b   1.000
_cell.length_c   1.000
_cell.angle_alpha   90.00
_cell.angle_beta   90.00
_cell.angle_gamma   90.00
#
_symmetry.space_group_name_H-M   'P 1'
#
loop_
_entity.id
_entity.type
_entity.pdbx_description
1 polymer ?
#
loop_
_entity_poly.entity_id
_entity_poly.type
_entity_poly.pdbx_seq_one_letter_code
_entity_poly.pdbx_strand_id
1 'polypeptide(L)'
;MEAKANPFNKIFQEVPGLQGYKMYSLKSLNDARVSELPYSIRILLECALRNCDEFNIKSSDVEKILDWKNNSTKDIEIPFKPARVILQDFTGVPLVVDLAAMRDSIKNLGGNPQQINPACQVDLVIDHSIQVEYAKTLDSLQKNEELEFQNNRERFEFLKWGQNAFENFRIVPPGSGIVHQVNLEYLAKCVFQNKDNVLYPDTVVGTDSHTTMINGLGVLGWGVGGIEAESNMLGECSAMVLPEVVGFKLTGQLPKTATATDLVLTCTNTLRKRGVVGKFVEFFGPGVRSLSLADRATVANMAPEYGATTGFFPVDEKTIEYLRQTGRSDEQIKIVETYLRAQGLFRIYDTNEKDPVYSGQLLELDLSTIVPALAGPKRPQDLIFLSNVKKEFNEGLCKPVTFKSFGVPADKATLEIPFELGGEKHVFKHGQVLIAAITSCTNTSNPGVMLAAGLMCKNAFLKGLKIPSYVKTSLSPGSQVVTRYYEKAGLVEYMNQMGFAHAGYGCMTCIGNSGDFVDPLLNQIVKDNDFVAAAVLSGNRNFEGRVHPLTRANYLASPPLVVAYALVGTVNFDFEKEPLGKDKNGNDVFLRDIWPSRDEIDKLQIEVITPDMFTDNYARIAKGTDRWNALEVKQSIQYGWDDKSTCIFFFLKYQIFLYYYIRYSQSSFLLKLHIKIKANQKYQKCLCFGSFWRFNNY
;
A
#
# COMPACT_ATOMS: atom_id res chain seq x y z
N MET A 1 -35.82 -17.52 -7.00
CA MET A 1 -35.43 -18.04 -8.31
C MET A 1 -34.41 -19.13 -8.06
N GLU A 2 -34.54 -20.28 -8.65
CA GLU A 2 -33.50 -21.30 -8.60
C GLU A 2 -32.27 -20.76 -9.35
N ALA A 3 -31.08 -20.92 -8.75
CA ALA A 3 -29.84 -20.55 -9.39
C ALA A 3 -29.68 -21.35 -10.69
N LYS A 4 -29.56 -20.70 -11.82
CA LYS A 4 -29.28 -21.38 -13.07
C LYS A 4 -27.89 -22.03 -13.00
N ALA A 5 -27.77 -23.22 -13.58
CA ALA A 5 -26.47 -23.86 -13.70
C ALA A 5 -25.52 -22.99 -14.54
N ASN A 6 -24.27 -22.89 -14.13
CA ASN A 6 -23.25 -22.12 -14.87
C ASN A 6 -23.16 -22.64 -16.31
N PRO A 7 -23.38 -21.80 -17.34
CA PRO A 7 -23.38 -22.22 -18.73
C PRO A 7 -22.00 -22.70 -19.23
N PHE A 8 -20.93 -22.39 -18.47
CA PHE A 8 -19.57 -22.81 -18.78
C PHE A 8 -19.15 -24.09 -18.06
N ASN A 9 -20.06 -24.86 -17.48
CA ASN A 9 -19.72 -26.13 -16.82
C ASN A 9 -18.98 -27.15 -17.71
N LYS A 10 -19.05 -27.01 -19.05
CA LYS A 10 -18.29 -27.84 -20.01
C LYS A 10 -16.77 -27.67 -19.92
N ILE A 11 -16.28 -26.55 -19.35
CA ILE A 11 -14.84 -26.30 -19.12
C ILE A 11 -14.44 -26.56 -17.67
N PHE A 12 -15.38 -26.98 -16.81
CA PHE A 12 -15.12 -27.35 -15.43
C PHE A 12 -14.52 -28.74 -15.39
N GLN A 13 -13.28 -28.85 -14.90
CA GLN A 13 -12.49 -30.08 -14.94
C GLN A 13 -11.53 -30.19 -13.76
N GLU A 14 -10.92 -31.36 -13.58
CA GLU A 14 -9.79 -31.50 -12.66
C GLU A 14 -8.58 -30.69 -13.13
N VAL A 15 -7.81 -30.20 -12.15
CA VAL A 15 -6.54 -29.50 -12.44
C VAL A 15 -5.49 -30.54 -12.85
N PRO A 16 -4.92 -30.48 -14.06
CA PRO A 16 -3.87 -31.39 -14.46
C PRO A 16 -2.69 -31.40 -13.49
N GLY A 17 -2.38 -32.55 -12.91
CA GLY A 17 -1.29 -32.72 -11.94
C GLY A 17 -1.68 -32.46 -10.46
N LEU A 18 -2.95 -32.15 -10.16
CA LEU A 18 -3.47 -31.98 -8.80
C LEU A 18 -4.76 -32.81 -8.63
N GLN A 19 -4.62 -34.03 -8.15
CA GLN A 19 -5.76 -34.92 -7.93
C GLN A 19 -6.72 -34.35 -6.87
N GLY A 20 -8.02 -34.38 -7.16
CA GLY A 20 -9.08 -33.91 -6.25
C GLY A 20 -9.32 -32.40 -6.30
N TYR A 21 -8.54 -31.63 -7.06
CA TYR A 21 -8.76 -30.20 -7.27
C TYR A 21 -9.36 -29.92 -8.64
N LYS A 22 -10.26 -28.97 -8.71
CA LYS A 22 -11.02 -28.60 -9.91
C LYS A 22 -10.77 -27.15 -10.30
N MET A 23 -11.02 -26.82 -11.57
CA MET A 23 -10.93 -25.47 -12.12
C MET A 23 -11.89 -25.23 -13.29
N TYR A 24 -12.22 -23.96 -13.56
CA TYR A 24 -12.75 -23.53 -14.84
C TYR A 24 -11.58 -23.23 -15.76
N SER A 25 -11.28 -24.12 -16.70
CA SER A 25 -10.07 -24.06 -17.51
C SER A 25 -10.15 -23.06 -18.64
N LEU A 26 -9.32 -22.02 -18.63
CA LEU A 26 -9.20 -21.06 -19.73
C LEU A 26 -8.77 -21.74 -21.03
N LYS A 27 -7.87 -22.72 -20.96
CA LYS A 27 -7.41 -23.49 -22.14
C LYS A 27 -8.52 -24.31 -22.77
N SER A 28 -9.44 -24.83 -21.94
CA SER A 28 -10.55 -25.68 -22.42
C SER A 28 -11.70 -24.87 -23.07
N LEU A 29 -11.66 -23.54 -23.02
CA LEU A 29 -12.52 -22.70 -23.87
C LEU A 29 -12.26 -22.95 -25.35
N ASN A 30 -11.05 -23.35 -25.70
CA ASN A 30 -10.60 -23.62 -27.07
C ASN A 30 -10.77 -22.38 -28.00
N ASP A 31 -10.59 -21.19 -27.41
CA ASP A 31 -10.69 -19.89 -28.09
C ASP A 31 -9.29 -19.27 -28.22
N ALA A 32 -8.86 -19.03 -29.46
CA ALA A 32 -7.54 -18.49 -29.75
C ALA A 32 -7.29 -17.09 -29.13
N ARG A 33 -8.36 -16.31 -28.92
CA ARG A 33 -8.27 -14.96 -28.33
C ARG A 33 -7.66 -15.00 -26.91
N VAL A 34 -7.87 -16.08 -26.14
CA VAL A 34 -7.37 -16.21 -24.78
C VAL A 34 -5.84 -16.05 -24.72
N SER A 35 -5.13 -16.60 -25.72
CA SER A 35 -3.66 -16.52 -25.76
C SER A 35 -3.12 -15.12 -26.09
N GLU A 36 -3.94 -14.25 -26.68
CA GLU A 36 -3.58 -12.86 -27.00
C GLU A 36 -3.86 -11.89 -25.85
N LEU A 37 -4.76 -12.27 -24.89
CA LEU A 37 -5.13 -11.41 -23.78
C LEU A 37 -3.94 -11.13 -22.84
N PRO A 38 -3.81 -9.89 -22.29
CA PRO A 38 -2.97 -9.60 -21.15
C PRO A 38 -3.27 -10.52 -19.95
N TYR A 39 -2.26 -10.82 -19.13
CA TYR A 39 -2.44 -11.70 -17.97
C TYR A 39 -3.50 -11.19 -16.99
N SER A 40 -3.53 -9.89 -16.74
CA SER A 40 -4.56 -9.24 -15.92
C SER A 40 -5.99 -9.47 -16.47
N ILE A 41 -6.16 -9.44 -17.79
CA ILE A 41 -7.46 -9.68 -18.44
C ILE A 41 -7.83 -11.17 -18.42
N ARG A 42 -6.84 -12.10 -18.52
CA ARG A 42 -7.10 -13.54 -18.32
C ARG A 42 -7.65 -13.83 -16.92
N ILE A 43 -7.16 -13.12 -15.88
CA ILE A 43 -7.68 -13.24 -14.52
C ILE A 43 -9.13 -12.74 -14.44
N LEU A 44 -9.46 -11.61 -15.06
CA LEU A 44 -10.84 -11.11 -15.15
C LEU A 44 -11.75 -12.11 -15.89
N LEU A 45 -11.26 -12.70 -16.97
CA LEU A 45 -11.98 -13.72 -17.75
C LEU A 45 -12.27 -14.97 -16.90
N GLU A 46 -11.28 -15.48 -16.15
CA GLU A 46 -11.48 -16.62 -15.24
C GLU A 46 -12.55 -16.31 -14.20
N CYS A 47 -12.46 -15.12 -13.60
CA CYS A 47 -13.45 -14.67 -12.62
C CYS A 47 -14.86 -14.63 -13.20
N ALA A 48 -15.05 -14.11 -14.43
CA ALA A 48 -16.34 -14.04 -15.08
C ALA A 48 -16.87 -15.44 -15.43
N LEU A 49 -16.04 -16.33 -15.96
CA LEU A 49 -16.41 -17.71 -16.30
C LEU A 49 -16.87 -18.51 -15.08
N ARG A 50 -16.10 -18.43 -13.99
CA ARG A 50 -16.38 -19.16 -12.76
C ARG A 50 -17.66 -18.70 -12.05
N ASN A 51 -17.95 -17.40 -12.09
CA ASN A 51 -19.08 -16.80 -11.41
C ASN A 51 -20.27 -16.53 -12.33
N CYS A 52 -20.29 -17.02 -13.58
CA CYS A 52 -21.40 -16.83 -14.50
C CYS A 52 -22.66 -17.53 -13.99
N ASP A 53 -23.69 -16.76 -13.68
CA ASP A 53 -24.98 -17.23 -13.14
C ASP A 53 -26.18 -16.76 -13.98
N GLU A 54 -25.90 -16.09 -15.11
CA GLU A 54 -26.89 -15.47 -16.02
C GLU A 54 -27.78 -14.42 -15.33
N PHE A 55 -27.34 -13.93 -14.16
CA PHE A 55 -28.03 -12.90 -13.41
C PHE A 55 -27.10 -11.72 -13.10
N ASN A 56 -26.09 -11.94 -12.22
CA ASN A 56 -25.08 -10.94 -11.87
C ASN A 56 -23.98 -10.88 -12.94
N ILE A 57 -23.55 -12.04 -13.42
CA ILE A 57 -22.56 -12.20 -14.49
C ILE A 57 -23.17 -13.06 -15.60
N LYS A 58 -23.26 -12.49 -16.79
CA LYS A 58 -23.89 -13.13 -17.95
C LYS A 58 -22.85 -13.68 -18.92
N SER A 59 -23.25 -14.65 -19.74
CA SER A 59 -22.42 -15.13 -20.86
C SER A 59 -22.00 -13.99 -21.81
N SER A 60 -22.85 -12.95 -21.96
CA SER A 60 -22.51 -11.76 -22.74
C SER A 60 -21.34 -10.96 -22.14
N ASP A 61 -21.16 -10.98 -20.81
CA ASP A 61 -20.05 -10.28 -20.15
C ASP A 61 -18.75 -11.04 -20.36
N VAL A 62 -18.79 -12.37 -20.34
CA VAL A 62 -17.65 -13.23 -20.73
C VAL A 62 -17.21 -12.93 -22.16
N GLU A 63 -18.14 -12.80 -23.10
CA GLU A 63 -17.83 -12.46 -24.50
C GLU A 63 -17.24 -11.07 -24.65
N LYS A 64 -17.71 -10.08 -23.89
CA LYS A 64 -17.09 -8.74 -23.85
C LYS A 64 -15.61 -8.79 -23.46
N ILE A 65 -15.25 -9.64 -22.48
CA ILE A 65 -13.86 -9.80 -22.01
C ILE A 65 -13.05 -10.59 -23.04
N LEU A 66 -13.59 -11.64 -23.64
CA LEU A 66 -12.92 -12.40 -24.70
C LEU A 66 -12.58 -11.51 -25.92
N ASP A 67 -13.49 -10.62 -26.29
CA ASP A 67 -13.27 -9.65 -27.36
C ASP A 67 -12.62 -8.34 -26.87
N TRP A 68 -11.75 -8.45 -25.84
CA TRP A 68 -11.06 -7.33 -25.20
C TRP A 68 -10.37 -6.39 -26.20
N LYS A 69 -9.70 -6.96 -27.20
CA LYS A 69 -8.96 -6.19 -28.22
C LYS A 69 -9.82 -5.15 -28.94
N ASN A 70 -11.09 -5.47 -29.21
CA ASN A 70 -12.04 -4.59 -29.87
C ASN A 70 -12.86 -3.75 -28.89
N ASN A 71 -12.93 -4.14 -27.62
CA ASN A 71 -13.82 -3.58 -26.61
C ASN A 71 -13.11 -2.68 -25.60
N SER A 72 -11.82 -2.83 -25.35
CA SER A 72 -11.09 -2.14 -24.29
C SER A 72 -11.03 -0.60 -24.41
N THR A 73 -11.32 -0.07 -25.61
CA THR A 73 -11.37 1.39 -25.86
C THR A 73 -12.80 1.95 -25.89
N LYS A 74 -13.81 1.11 -25.57
CA LYS A 74 -15.22 1.46 -25.69
C LYS A 74 -15.85 1.42 -24.29
N ASP A 75 -15.90 2.32 -23.50
CA ASP A 75 -16.54 2.39 -22.15
C ASP A 75 -17.59 1.29 -21.85
N ILE A 76 -17.18 0.01 -22.02
CA ILE A 76 -18.03 -1.17 -21.83
C ILE A 76 -17.89 -1.62 -20.38
N GLU A 77 -18.99 -1.65 -19.67
CA GLU A 77 -19.03 -2.17 -18.29
C GLU A 77 -19.01 -3.70 -18.26
N ILE A 78 -18.26 -4.24 -17.30
CA ILE A 78 -18.21 -5.64 -16.93
C ILE A 78 -18.38 -5.80 -15.40
N PRO A 79 -19.03 -6.86 -14.95
CA PRO A 79 -19.08 -7.18 -13.52
C PRO A 79 -17.78 -7.88 -13.08
N PHE A 80 -17.30 -7.51 -11.89
CA PHE A 80 -16.15 -8.15 -11.25
C PHE A 80 -16.46 -8.57 -9.81
N LYS A 81 -16.10 -9.79 -9.44
CA LYS A 81 -16.27 -10.34 -8.11
C LYS A 81 -14.91 -10.72 -7.52
N PRO A 82 -14.33 -9.91 -6.62
CA PRO A 82 -13.03 -10.21 -6.03
C PRO A 82 -13.07 -11.49 -5.16
N ALA A 83 -11.93 -12.17 -5.04
CA ALA A 83 -11.80 -13.33 -4.17
C ALA A 83 -11.87 -12.96 -2.67
N ARG A 84 -11.39 -11.76 -2.33
CA ARG A 84 -11.36 -11.23 -0.96
C ARG A 84 -11.34 -9.71 -0.94
N VAL A 85 -11.59 -9.17 0.26
CA VAL A 85 -11.51 -7.74 0.55
C VAL A 85 -10.47 -7.49 1.63
N ILE A 86 -9.65 -6.44 1.49
CA ILE A 86 -8.72 -6.00 2.52
C ILE A 86 -9.07 -4.58 2.98
N LEU A 87 -9.06 -4.38 4.28
CA LEU A 87 -9.41 -3.12 4.91
C LEU A 87 -8.23 -2.60 5.74
N GLN A 88 -8.08 -1.29 5.84
CA GLN A 88 -7.27 -0.65 6.86
C GLN A 88 -8.20 -0.01 7.91
N ASP A 89 -7.69 0.35 9.08
CA ASP A 89 -8.54 0.68 10.23
C ASP A 89 -9.31 2.01 10.10
N PHE A 90 -8.82 3.02 9.37
CA PHE A 90 -9.57 4.27 9.26
C PHE A 90 -10.74 4.20 8.28
N THR A 91 -10.53 3.56 7.14
CA THR A 91 -11.56 3.45 6.10
C THR A 91 -12.38 2.17 6.21
N GLY A 92 -11.90 1.16 6.96
CA GLY A 92 -12.58 -0.12 7.13
C GLY A 92 -13.53 -0.17 8.32
N VAL A 93 -13.26 0.58 9.39
CA VAL A 93 -14.16 0.61 10.58
C VAL A 93 -15.59 1.00 10.23
N PRO A 94 -15.86 2.03 9.40
CA PRO A 94 -17.22 2.36 8.98
C PRO A 94 -17.98 1.18 8.37
N LEU A 95 -17.31 0.35 7.57
CA LEU A 95 -17.93 -0.83 6.95
C LEU A 95 -18.34 -1.87 7.99
N VAL A 96 -17.52 -2.06 9.02
CA VAL A 96 -17.85 -2.96 10.15
C VAL A 96 -19.02 -2.39 10.98
N VAL A 97 -19.08 -1.06 11.13
CA VAL A 97 -20.22 -0.37 11.75
C VAL A 97 -21.50 -0.64 10.95
N ASP A 98 -21.44 -0.57 9.63
CA ASP A 98 -22.61 -0.83 8.78
C ASP A 98 -23.07 -2.29 8.89
N LEU A 99 -22.16 -3.26 8.89
CA LEU A 99 -22.52 -4.68 9.17
C LEU A 99 -23.17 -4.87 10.54
N ALA A 100 -22.70 -4.18 11.57
CA ALA A 100 -23.30 -4.22 12.92
C ALA A 100 -24.71 -3.60 12.91
N ALA A 101 -24.88 -2.45 12.25
CA ALA A 101 -26.18 -1.80 12.10
C ALA A 101 -27.18 -2.64 11.28
N MET A 102 -26.69 -3.37 10.26
CA MET A 102 -27.52 -4.32 9.52
C MET A 102 -28.05 -5.44 10.42
N ARG A 103 -27.23 -5.96 11.36
CA ARG A 103 -27.68 -6.96 12.35
C ARG A 103 -28.80 -6.42 13.22
N ASP A 104 -28.69 -5.18 13.70
CA ASP A 104 -29.75 -4.54 14.47
C ASP A 104 -31.02 -4.37 13.66
N SER A 105 -30.88 -3.91 12.41
CA SER A 105 -32.01 -3.71 11.50
C SER A 105 -32.76 -5.02 11.21
N ILE A 106 -32.04 -6.09 10.92
CA ILE A 106 -32.62 -7.42 10.66
C ILE A 106 -33.36 -7.93 11.90
N LYS A 107 -32.79 -7.79 13.11
CA LYS A 107 -33.44 -8.19 14.34
C LYS A 107 -34.71 -7.39 14.59
N ASN A 108 -34.67 -6.07 14.41
CA ASN A 108 -35.85 -5.22 14.56
C ASN A 108 -36.99 -5.55 13.58
N LEU A 109 -36.64 -6.16 12.42
CA LEU A 109 -37.59 -6.67 11.44
C LEU A 109 -38.05 -8.13 11.73
N GLY A 110 -37.58 -8.74 12.85
CA GLY A 110 -37.91 -10.10 13.26
C GLY A 110 -37.11 -11.18 12.51
N GLY A 111 -36.02 -10.81 11.81
CA GLY A 111 -35.12 -11.75 11.15
C GLY A 111 -33.98 -12.22 12.07
N ASN A 112 -33.14 -13.12 11.56
CA ASN A 112 -31.98 -13.63 12.26
C ASN A 112 -30.72 -12.78 11.96
N PRO A 113 -30.17 -12.03 12.93
CA PRO A 113 -28.99 -11.17 12.71
C PRO A 113 -27.72 -11.97 12.39
N GLN A 114 -27.62 -13.25 12.74
CA GLN A 114 -26.47 -14.09 12.38
C GLN A 114 -26.33 -14.34 10.87
N GLN A 115 -27.36 -14.02 10.07
CA GLN A 115 -27.27 -14.10 8.61
C GLN A 115 -26.41 -12.99 7.99
N ILE A 116 -26.12 -11.93 8.76
CA ILE A 116 -25.25 -10.84 8.29
C ILE A 116 -23.81 -11.18 8.62
N ASN A 117 -23.09 -11.62 7.59
CA ASN A 117 -21.66 -11.92 7.59
C ASN A 117 -21.08 -11.55 6.21
N PRO A 118 -19.77 -11.25 6.11
CA PRO A 118 -19.12 -11.14 4.82
C PRO A 118 -19.25 -12.40 3.97
N ALA A 119 -19.64 -12.24 2.72
CA ALA A 119 -19.80 -13.34 1.75
C ALA A 119 -18.47 -13.87 1.20
N CYS A 120 -17.40 -13.09 1.35
CA CYS A 120 -16.02 -13.46 1.00
C CYS A 120 -15.09 -13.26 2.23
N GLN A 121 -13.84 -13.70 2.11
CA GLN A 121 -12.85 -13.41 3.16
C GLN A 121 -12.58 -11.90 3.24
N VAL A 122 -12.61 -11.35 4.44
CA VAL A 122 -12.29 -9.96 4.75
C VAL A 122 -11.20 -9.93 5.81
N ASP A 123 -10.11 -9.23 5.52
CA ASP A 123 -9.01 -9.00 6.46
C ASP A 123 -8.91 -7.50 6.74
N LEU A 124 -9.04 -7.08 8.00
CA LEU A 124 -8.80 -5.70 8.41
C LEU A 124 -7.48 -5.63 9.18
N VAL A 125 -6.58 -4.76 8.73
CA VAL A 125 -5.28 -4.53 9.37
C VAL A 125 -5.29 -3.16 10.04
N ILE A 126 -4.91 -3.14 11.33
CA ILE A 126 -4.80 -1.90 12.11
C ILE A 126 -3.37 -1.37 11.95
N ASP A 127 -3.21 -0.31 11.16
CA ASP A 127 -1.90 0.22 10.80
C ASP A 127 -1.85 1.75 10.57
N HIS A 128 -2.98 2.45 10.68
CA HIS A 128 -3.08 3.89 10.43
C HIS A 128 -3.28 4.71 11.72
N SER A 129 -3.52 4.07 12.87
CA SER A 129 -3.81 4.72 14.16
C SER A 129 -2.57 5.21 14.89
N ILE A 130 -1.40 4.65 14.62
CA ILE A 130 -0.16 5.00 15.30
C ILE A 130 0.44 6.32 14.77
N GLN A 131 1.00 7.15 15.65
CA GLN A 131 1.62 8.44 15.32
C GLN A 131 3.04 8.52 15.86
N VAL A 132 3.92 9.30 15.19
CA VAL A 132 5.30 9.56 15.64
C VAL A 132 5.31 10.74 16.60
N GLU A 133 4.71 10.59 17.78
CA GLU A 133 4.80 11.61 18.83
C GLU A 133 6.19 11.59 19.47
N TYR A 134 6.69 10.41 19.76
CA TYR A 134 8.05 10.20 20.27
C TYR A 134 8.95 9.63 19.16
N ALA A 135 10.17 10.18 19.04
CA ALA A 135 11.17 9.80 18.06
C ALA A 135 12.58 9.92 18.64
N LYS A 136 13.57 9.34 17.97
CA LYS A 136 15.01 9.41 18.29
C LYS A 136 15.44 8.72 19.59
N THR A 137 14.54 8.16 20.38
CA THR A 137 14.85 7.52 21.68
C THR A 137 14.44 6.04 21.67
N LEU A 138 15.09 5.22 22.48
CA LEU A 138 14.86 3.77 22.54
C LEU A 138 13.46 3.40 23.02
N ASP A 139 12.82 4.25 23.78
CA ASP A 139 11.46 4.07 24.30
C ASP A 139 10.36 4.64 23.38
N SER A 140 10.74 5.18 22.21
CA SER A 140 9.81 5.78 21.25
C SER A 140 8.69 4.81 20.84
N LEU A 141 9.03 3.56 20.49
CA LEU A 141 8.07 2.53 20.13
C LEU A 141 7.03 2.33 21.23
N GLN A 142 7.50 2.05 22.44
CA GLN A 142 6.62 1.76 23.57
C GLN A 142 5.67 2.93 23.86
N LYS A 143 6.18 4.16 23.87
CA LYS A 143 5.38 5.36 24.16
C LYS A 143 4.34 5.64 23.07
N ASN A 144 4.72 5.48 21.81
CA ASN A 144 3.80 5.68 20.69
C ASN A 144 2.68 4.63 20.68
N GLU A 145 2.98 3.36 20.97
CA GLU A 145 1.98 2.29 21.10
C GLU A 145 1.05 2.53 22.31
N GLU A 146 1.56 3.06 23.43
CA GLU A 146 0.73 3.43 24.57
C GLU A 146 -0.29 4.49 24.21
N LEU A 147 0.15 5.55 23.52
CA LEU A 147 -0.73 6.62 23.03
C LEU A 147 -1.72 6.09 21.98
N GLU A 148 -1.29 5.21 21.07
CA GLU A 148 -2.17 4.59 20.10
C GLU A 148 -3.34 3.88 20.78
N PHE A 149 -3.07 3.01 21.76
CA PHE A 149 -4.11 2.31 22.50
C PHE A 149 -4.99 3.24 23.33
N GLN A 150 -4.40 4.25 23.96
CA GLN A 150 -5.15 5.23 24.74
C GLN A 150 -6.13 6.02 23.87
N ASN A 151 -5.66 6.52 22.73
CA ASN A 151 -6.45 7.35 21.83
C ASN A 151 -7.51 6.57 21.03
N ASN A 152 -7.31 5.26 20.82
CA ASN A 152 -8.15 4.45 19.94
C ASN A 152 -8.87 3.31 20.66
N ARG A 153 -8.92 3.32 21.98
CA ARG A 153 -9.45 2.22 22.80
C ARG A 153 -10.85 1.78 22.37
N GLU A 154 -11.78 2.71 22.25
CA GLU A 154 -13.17 2.43 21.86
C GLU A 154 -13.24 1.75 20.49
N ARG A 155 -12.47 2.26 19.52
CA ARG A 155 -12.38 1.66 18.16
C ARG A 155 -11.80 0.25 18.20
N PHE A 156 -10.79 0.02 19.01
CA PHE A 156 -10.16 -1.30 19.15
C PHE A 156 -11.09 -2.30 19.84
N GLU A 157 -11.82 -1.89 20.87
CA GLU A 157 -12.85 -2.72 21.51
C GLU A 157 -13.96 -3.09 20.51
N PHE A 158 -14.40 -2.15 19.70
CA PHE A 158 -15.38 -2.40 18.64
C PHE A 158 -14.86 -3.40 17.59
N LEU A 159 -13.64 -3.21 17.10
CA LEU A 159 -13.03 -4.12 16.13
C LEU A 159 -12.83 -5.52 16.71
N LYS A 160 -12.38 -5.63 17.95
CA LYS A 160 -12.23 -6.91 18.64
C LYS A 160 -13.56 -7.62 18.82
N TRP A 161 -14.66 -6.89 19.10
CA TRP A 161 -16.00 -7.45 19.06
C TRP A 161 -16.34 -7.97 17.65
N GLY A 162 -16.09 -7.19 16.61
CA GLY A 162 -16.37 -7.57 15.23
C GLY A 162 -15.65 -8.85 14.79
N GLN A 163 -14.38 -9.02 15.18
CA GLN A 163 -13.61 -10.24 14.95
C GLN A 163 -14.29 -11.48 15.52
N ASN A 164 -14.93 -11.38 16.68
CA ASN A 164 -15.60 -12.49 17.33
C ASN A 164 -17.05 -12.67 16.84
N ALA A 165 -17.68 -11.62 16.33
CA ALA A 165 -19.08 -11.60 15.96
C ALA A 165 -19.34 -12.03 14.51
N PHE A 166 -18.42 -11.76 13.58
CA PHE A 166 -18.60 -12.02 12.15
C PHE A 166 -17.78 -13.23 11.69
N GLU A 167 -18.41 -14.09 10.89
CA GLU A 167 -17.72 -15.11 10.09
C GLU A 167 -17.01 -14.48 8.90
N ASN A 168 -15.98 -15.15 8.35
CA ASN A 168 -15.16 -14.66 7.23
C ASN A 168 -14.49 -13.31 7.47
N PHE A 169 -14.37 -12.87 8.71
CA PHE A 169 -13.79 -11.59 9.09
C PHE A 169 -12.64 -11.80 10.08
N ARG A 170 -11.48 -11.25 9.74
CA ARG A 170 -10.26 -11.34 10.56
C ARG A 170 -9.69 -9.95 10.80
N ILE A 171 -9.26 -9.70 12.05
CA ILE A 171 -8.48 -8.53 12.42
C ILE A 171 -7.02 -8.89 12.55
N VAL A 172 -6.15 -8.09 11.95
CA VAL A 172 -4.71 -8.06 12.23
C VAL A 172 -4.48 -6.93 13.23
N PRO A 173 -4.04 -7.25 14.46
CA PRO A 173 -3.96 -6.30 15.55
C PRO A 173 -2.93 -5.17 15.34
N PRO A 174 -3.01 -4.06 16.11
CA PRO A 174 -2.01 -2.99 16.11
C PRO A 174 -0.61 -3.54 16.39
N GLY A 175 0.42 -2.89 15.84
CA GLY A 175 1.82 -3.30 16.01
C GLY A 175 2.24 -4.51 15.17
N SER A 176 1.35 -5.03 14.30
CA SER A 176 1.66 -6.19 13.44
C SER A 176 2.41 -5.79 12.16
N GLY A 177 2.15 -4.61 11.62
CA GLY A 177 2.76 -4.10 10.39
C GLY A 177 1.78 -3.33 9.51
N ILE A 178 2.30 -2.83 8.39
CA ILE A 178 1.52 -2.11 7.37
C ILE A 178 0.69 -3.11 6.56
N VAL A 179 -0.57 -2.78 6.31
CA VAL A 179 -1.55 -3.63 5.60
C VAL A 179 -0.99 -4.25 4.32
N HIS A 180 -0.28 -3.47 3.50
CA HIS A 180 0.20 -3.95 2.19
C HIS A 180 1.41 -4.89 2.32
N GLN A 181 2.29 -4.68 3.30
CA GLN A 181 3.39 -5.59 3.57
C GLN A 181 2.89 -6.89 4.23
N VAL A 182 1.98 -6.80 5.19
CA VAL A 182 1.32 -7.96 5.79
C VAL A 182 0.53 -8.75 4.72
N ASN A 183 -0.13 -8.06 3.79
CA ASN A 183 -0.81 -8.70 2.67
C ASN A 183 0.18 -9.46 1.76
N LEU A 184 1.28 -8.83 1.37
CA LEU A 184 2.30 -9.42 0.51
C LEU A 184 2.96 -10.65 1.18
N GLU A 185 3.36 -10.52 2.43
CA GLU A 185 4.13 -11.53 3.16
C GLU A 185 3.25 -12.69 3.69
N TYR A 186 1.96 -12.46 3.97
CA TYR A 186 1.14 -13.42 4.71
C TYR A 186 -0.27 -13.64 4.17
N LEU A 187 -1.07 -12.57 3.94
CA LEU A 187 -2.50 -12.73 3.65
C LEU A 187 -2.77 -13.26 2.25
N ALA A 188 -1.97 -12.85 1.26
CA ALA A 188 -2.11 -13.26 -0.13
C ALA A 188 -1.73 -14.73 -0.34
N LYS A 189 -2.55 -15.42 -1.14
CA LYS A 189 -2.41 -16.86 -1.41
C LYS A 189 -2.00 -17.16 -2.85
N CYS A 190 -2.03 -16.18 -3.76
CA CYS A 190 -1.92 -16.31 -5.23
C CYS A 190 -3.00 -17.18 -5.85
N VAL A 191 -3.41 -18.28 -5.22
CA VAL A 191 -4.49 -19.17 -5.63
C VAL A 191 -5.36 -19.48 -4.41
N PHE A 192 -6.64 -19.25 -4.56
CA PHE A 192 -7.67 -19.61 -3.58
C PHE A 192 -8.28 -20.96 -3.89
N GLN A 193 -8.85 -21.58 -2.86
CA GLN A 193 -9.61 -22.81 -2.90
C GLN A 193 -10.95 -22.57 -2.19
N ASN A 194 -12.06 -22.97 -2.81
CA ASN A 194 -13.36 -22.99 -2.15
C ASN A 194 -13.62 -24.32 -1.42
N LYS A 195 -14.78 -24.43 -0.78
CA LYS A 195 -15.19 -25.64 -0.03
C LYS A 195 -15.33 -26.89 -0.91
N ASP A 196 -15.49 -26.73 -2.22
CA ASP A 196 -15.66 -27.83 -3.20
C ASP A 196 -14.34 -28.17 -3.91
N ASN A 197 -13.21 -27.74 -3.36
CA ASN A 197 -11.87 -27.90 -3.93
C ASN A 197 -11.71 -27.23 -5.32
N VAL A 198 -12.47 -26.20 -5.62
CA VAL A 198 -12.27 -25.43 -6.85
C VAL A 198 -11.19 -24.40 -6.61
N LEU A 199 -10.14 -24.44 -7.43
CA LEU A 199 -9.04 -23.46 -7.43
C LEU A 199 -9.37 -22.30 -8.35
N TYR A 200 -8.94 -21.09 -7.94
CA TYR A 200 -9.09 -19.85 -8.71
C TYR A 200 -8.03 -18.82 -8.29
N PRO A 201 -7.71 -17.84 -9.17
CA PRO A 201 -6.73 -16.80 -8.85
C PRO A 201 -7.14 -15.96 -7.64
N ASP A 202 -6.18 -15.64 -6.77
CA ASP A 202 -6.36 -14.62 -5.75
C ASP A 202 -6.55 -13.25 -6.43
N THR A 203 -7.61 -12.57 -6.06
CA THR A 203 -7.89 -11.19 -6.47
C THR A 203 -8.40 -10.41 -5.27
N VAL A 204 -8.01 -9.14 -5.15
CA VAL A 204 -8.33 -8.36 -3.97
C VAL A 204 -8.73 -6.93 -4.31
N VAL A 205 -9.79 -6.44 -3.66
CA VAL A 205 -10.04 -5.00 -3.56
C VAL A 205 -9.80 -4.54 -2.14
N GLY A 206 -9.37 -3.30 -1.98
CA GLY A 206 -9.06 -2.79 -0.65
C GLY A 206 -9.48 -1.34 -0.46
N THR A 207 -9.74 -0.95 0.78
CA THR A 207 -10.09 0.43 1.13
C THR A 207 -8.89 1.38 1.19
N ASP A 208 -7.72 0.91 0.79
CA ASP A 208 -6.50 1.72 0.65
C ASP A 208 -6.00 1.69 -0.80
N SER A 209 -5.56 2.85 -1.30
CA SER A 209 -5.09 3.00 -2.68
C SER A 209 -3.86 2.15 -3.00
N HIS A 210 -2.98 1.89 -2.01
CA HIS A 210 -1.77 1.08 -2.19
C HIS A 210 -2.01 -0.44 -2.07
N THR A 211 -3.28 -0.89 -2.04
CA THR A 211 -3.65 -2.29 -2.29
C THR A 211 -3.01 -2.82 -3.57
N THR A 212 -2.72 -1.93 -4.51
CA THR A 212 -1.99 -2.22 -5.76
C THR A 212 -0.61 -2.86 -5.56
N MET A 213 0.02 -2.75 -4.39
CA MET A 213 1.31 -3.39 -4.10
C MET A 213 1.29 -4.89 -4.35
N ILE A 214 0.15 -5.53 -4.15
CA ILE A 214 -0.01 -6.98 -4.31
C ILE A 214 0.14 -7.46 -5.75
N ASN A 215 0.01 -6.55 -6.73
CA ASN A 215 0.22 -6.88 -8.14
C ASN A 215 1.69 -7.27 -8.44
N GLY A 216 2.64 -6.87 -7.59
CA GLY A 216 4.03 -7.36 -7.66
C GLY A 216 4.17 -8.85 -7.41
N LEU A 217 3.22 -9.46 -6.67
CA LEU A 217 3.15 -10.91 -6.41
C LEU A 217 2.39 -11.68 -7.53
N GLY A 218 1.80 -10.97 -8.47
CA GLY A 218 0.94 -11.54 -9.50
C GLY A 218 -0.50 -11.79 -9.04
N VAL A 219 -0.92 -11.13 -7.97
CA VAL A 219 -2.31 -11.07 -7.51
C VAL A 219 -2.93 -9.78 -8.03
N LEU A 220 -4.02 -9.89 -8.78
CA LEU A 220 -4.70 -8.72 -9.32
C LEU A 220 -5.45 -7.98 -8.20
N GLY A 221 -5.08 -6.73 -7.96
CA GLY A 221 -5.69 -5.97 -6.87
C GLY A 221 -5.56 -4.45 -7.02
N TRP A 222 -6.56 -3.72 -6.50
CA TRP A 222 -6.58 -2.26 -6.50
C TRP A 222 -7.40 -1.68 -5.34
N GLY A 223 -7.23 -0.38 -5.13
CA GLY A 223 -7.99 0.37 -4.13
C GLY A 223 -9.37 0.77 -4.64
N VAL A 224 -10.37 0.66 -3.78
CA VAL A 224 -11.77 1.05 -4.04
C VAL A 224 -12.30 1.93 -2.92
N GLY A 225 -13.43 2.60 -3.16
CA GLY A 225 -14.14 3.33 -2.12
C GLY A 225 -14.78 2.39 -1.09
N GLY A 226 -15.07 2.92 0.12
CA GLY A 226 -15.67 2.14 1.20
C GLY A 226 -16.97 1.45 0.78
N ILE A 227 -17.89 2.16 0.14
CA ILE A 227 -19.19 1.63 -0.31
C ILE A 227 -19.01 0.46 -1.31
N GLU A 228 -18.02 0.56 -2.20
CA GLU A 228 -17.73 -0.50 -3.16
C GLU A 228 -17.13 -1.73 -2.46
N ALA A 229 -16.21 -1.53 -1.52
CA ALA A 229 -15.67 -2.62 -0.70
C ALA A 229 -16.78 -3.31 0.10
N GLU A 230 -17.70 -2.56 0.71
CA GLU A 230 -18.84 -3.09 1.46
C GLU A 230 -19.77 -3.91 0.55
N SER A 231 -20.09 -3.42 -0.65
CA SER A 231 -20.87 -4.15 -1.64
C SER A 231 -20.24 -5.52 -1.96
N ASN A 232 -18.92 -5.56 -2.16
CA ASN A 232 -18.21 -6.82 -2.38
C ASN A 232 -18.19 -7.73 -1.14
N MET A 233 -18.07 -7.15 0.07
CA MET A 233 -18.22 -7.91 1.33
C MET A 233 -19.58 -8.58 1.44
N LEU A 234 -20.63 -7.96 0.94
CA LEU A 234 -21.99 -8.50 0.91
C LEU A 234 -22.23 -9.47 -0.26
N GLY A 235 -21.23 -9.72 -1.10
CA GLY A 235 -21.26 -10.70 -2.19
C GLY A 235 -21.75 -10.15 -3.54
N GLU A 236 -21.98 -8.84 -3.64
CA GLU A 236 -22.32 -8.18 -4.89
C GLU A 236 -21.08 -8.04 -5.80
N CYS A 237 -21.31 -7.93 -7.10
CA CYS A 237 -20.25 -7.65 -8.07
C CYS A 237 -20.01 -6.14 -8.18
N SER A 238 -18.76 -5.71 -8.24
CA SER A 238 -18.42 -4.36 -8.68
C SER A 238 -18.66 -4.21 -10.17
N ALA A 239 -19.26 -3.11 -10.60
CA ALA A 239 -19.27 -2.72 -11.99
C ALA A 239 -17.99 -1.94 -12.31
N MET A 240 -17.24 -2.37 -13.32
CA MET A 240 -16.05 -1.67 -13.79
C MET A 240 -16.04 -1.56 -15.31
N VAL A 241 -15.46 -0.48 -15.82
CA VAL A 241 -15.21 -0.38 -17.26
C VAL A 241 -14.11 -1.38 -17.62
N LEU A 242 -14.28 -2.12 -18.70
CA LEU A 242 -13.29 -3.07 -19.21
C LEU A 242 -11.98 -2.31 -19.50
N PRO A 243 -10.88 -2.55 -18.73
CA PRO A 243 -9.74 -1.65 -18.76
C PRO A 243 -8.90 -1.82 -20.03
N GLU A 244 -8.38 -0.72 -20.55
CA GLU A 244 -7.23 -0.77 -21.41
C GLU A 244 -6.00 -1.27 -20.62
N VAL A 245 -5.11 -2.04 -21.25
CA VAL A 245 -3.87 -2.50 -20.63
C VAL A 245 -2.68 -1.94 -21.40
N VAL A 246 -1.91 -1.09 -20.73
CA VAL A 246 -0.68 -0.51 -21.27
C VAL A 246 0.48 -1.45 -20.98
N GLY A 247 1.13 -1.97 -22.01
CA GLY A 247 2.33 -2.78 -21.85
C GLY A 247 3.56 -1.91 -21.58
N PHE A 248 4.30 -2.21 -20.51
CA PHE A 248 5.55 -1.54 -20.16
C PHE A 248 6.71 -2.54 -20.18
N LYS A 249 7.50 -2.50 -21.24
CA LYS A 249 8.61 -3.40 -21.45
C LYS A 249 9.85 -2.93 -20.70
N LEU A 250 10.40 -3.80 -19.87
CA LEU A 250 11.65 -3.59 -19.15
C LEU A 250 12.78 -4.38 -19.80
N THR A 251 13.91 -3.71 -20.03
CA THR A 251 15.14 -4.31 -20.60
C THR A 251 16.34 -4.00 -19.72
N GLY A 252 17.48 -4.65 -19.95
CA GLY A 252 18.69 -4.41 -19.18
C GLY A 252 18.61 -4.87 -17.71
N GLN A 253 19.47 -4.30 -16.87
CA GLN A 253 19.56 -4.55 -15.42
C GLN A 253 19.83 -3.25 -14.67
N LEU A 254 19.35 -3.16 -13.43
CA LEU A 254 19.62 -1.99 -12.57
C LEU A 254 21.12 -1.84 -12.31
N PRO A 255 21.67 -0.62 -12.45
CA PRO A 255 23.05 -0.32 -12.07
C PRO A 255 23.27 -0.58 -10.56
N LYS A 256 24.49 -0.91 -10.17
CA LYS A 256 24.84 -1.10 -8.75
C LYS A 256 24.64 0.14 -7.87
N THR A 257 24.57 1.32 -8.46
CA THR A 257 24.35 2.62 -7.81
C THR A 257 22.88 2.98 -7.64
N ALA A 258 21.98 2.31 -8.35
CA ALA A 258 20.54 2.57 -8.32
C ALA A 258 19.80 1.60 -7.39
N THR A 259 18.70 2.07 -6.86
CA THR A 259 17.81 1.33 -5.95
C THR A 259 16.44 1.06 -6.60
N ALA A 260 15.65 0.18 -6.00
CA ALA A 260 14.25 -0.02 -6.39
C ALA A 260 13.43 1.29 -6.32
N THR A 261 13.78 2.18 -5.38
CA THR A 261 13.14 3.50 -5.25
C THR A 261 13.40 4.35 -6.48
N ASP A 262 14.64 4.40 -6.98
CA ASP A 262 14.98 5.17 -8.20
C ASP A 262 14.22 4.64 -9.41
N LEU A 263 14.09 3.31 -9.51
CA LEU A 263 13.28 2.65 -10.54
C LEU A 263 11.81 3.08 -10.45
N VAL A 264 11.19 2.97 -9.28
CA VAL A 264 9.75 3.28 -9.16
C VAL A 264 9.46 4.76 -9.39
N LEU A 265 10.33 5.67 -8.96
CA LEU A 265 10.18 7.10 -9.22
C LEU A 265 10.31 7.40 -10.73
N THR A 266 11.21 6.73 -11.43
CA THR A 266 11.35 6.83 -12.88
C THR A 266 10.14 6.28 -13.62
N CYS A 267 9.64 5.10 -13.22
CA CYS A 267 8.40 4.53 -13.77
C CYS A 267 7.20 5.47 -13.54
N THR A 268 7.08 6.02 -12.33
CA THR A 268 6.00 6.96 -11.97
C THR A 268 6.01 8.20 -12.86
N ASN A 269 7.17 8.82 -13.08
CA ASN A 269 7.31 9.97 -13.97
C ASN A 269 6.95 9.61 -15.42
N THR A 270 7.44 8.46 -15.91
CA THR A 270 7.22 8.01 -17.30
C THR A 270 5.75 7.70 -17.55
N LEU A 271 5.11 6.93 -16.68
CA LEU A 271 3.70 6.54 -16.79
C LEU A 271 2.76 7.73 -16.62
N ARG A 272 3.08 8.66 -15.70
CA ARG A 272 2.30 9.88 -15.52
C ARG A 272 2.31 10.77 -16.76
N LYS A 273 3.46 10.92 -17.41
CA LYS A 273 3.60 11.62 -18.69
C LYS A 273 2.84 10.93 -19.82
N ARG A 274 2.79 9.59 -19.83
CA ARG A 274 2.03 8.81 -20.82
C ARG A 274 0.53 8.98 -20.68
N GLY A 275 0.03 9.22 -19.47
CA GLY A 275 -1.41 9.29 -19.16
C GLY A 275 -2.05 7.91 -19.12
N VAL A 276 -1.98 7.27 -17.95
CA VAL A 276 -2.50 5.91 -17.71
C VAL A 276 -3.68 5.90 -16.72
N VAL A 277 -4.32 7.04 -16.52
CA VAL A 277 -5.46 7.15 -15.59
C VAL A 277 -6.59 6.22 -16.01
N GLY A 278 -7.06 5.41 -15.07
CA GLY A 278 -8.13 4.43 -15.29
C GLY A 278 -7.70 3.19 -16.09
N LYS A 279 -6.43 3.08 -16.48
CA LYS A 279 -5.89 1.94 -17.22
C LYS A 279 -5.19 0.97 -16.29
N PHE A 280 -5.01 -0.26 -16.77
CA PHE A 280 -4.04 -1.21 -16.19
C PHE A 280 -2.68 -1.00 -16.85
N VAL A 281 -1.62 -1.19 -16.09
CA VAL A 281 -0.25 -1.28 -16.62
C VAL A 281 0.25 -2.70 -16.35
N GLU A 282 0.77 -3.37 -17.37
CA GLU A 282 1.35 -4.70 -17.23
C GLU A 282 2.84 -4.65 -17.61
N PHE A 283 3.70 -5.03 -16.64
CA PHE A 283 5.14 -5.01 -16.81
C PHE A 283 5.62 -6.33 -17.40
N PHE A 284 6.44 -6.27 -18.44
CA PHE A 284 6.94 -7.43 -19.15
C PHE A 284 8.35 -7.19 -19.72
N GLY A 285 8.89 -8.17 -20.43
CA GLY A 285 10.21 -8.08 -21.05
C GLY A 285 11.33 -8.69 -20.21
N PRO A 286 12.54 -8.84 -20.79
CA PRO A 286 13.64 -9.58 -20.16
C PRO A 286 14.18 -8.93 -18.88
N GLY A 287 14.05 -7.60 -18.75
CA GLY A 287 14.48 -6.87 -17.56
C GLY A 287 13.71 -7.25 -16.28
N VAL A 288 12.45 -7.73 -16.41
CA VAL A 288 11.65 -8.18 -15.27
C VAL A 288 12.32 -9.31 -14.49
N ARG A 289 13.05 -10.21 -15.17
CA ARG A 289 13.77 -11.32 -14.50
C ARG A 289 14.84 -10.85 -13.53
N SER A 290 15.45 -9.69 -13.79
CA SER A 290 16.51 -9.12 -12.92
C SER A 290 15.97 -8.48 -11.65
N LEU A 291 14.66 -8.19 -11.60
CA LEU A 291 14.00 -7.59 -10.46
C LEU A 291 13.58 -8.66 -9.44
N SER A 292 13.92 -8.43 -8.18
CA SER A 292 13.38 -9.21 -7.06
C SER A 292 11.86 -8.98 -6.97
N LEU A 293 11.14 -9.86 -6.26
CA LEU A 293 9.72 -9.63 -6.03
C LEU A 293 9.49 -8.34 -5.24
N ALA A 294 10.35 -8.01 -4.30
CA ALA A 294 10.28 -6.76 -3.54
C ALA A 294 10.41 -5.52 -4.43
N ASP A 295 11.29 -5.54 -5.46
CA ASP A 295 11.40 -4.45 -6.44
C ASP A 295 10.11 -4.30 -7.24
N ARG A 296 9.50 -5.42 -7.68
CA ARG A 296 8.21 -5.41 -8.40
C ARG A 296 7.08 -4.88 -7.52
N ALA A 297 7.03 -5.29 -6.26
CA ALA A 297 6.06 -4.80 -5.29
C ALA A 297 6.21 -3.29 -5.04
N THR A 298 7.45 -2.78 -4.99
CA THR A 298 7.74 -1.34 -4.91
C THR A 298 7.17 -0.59 -6.11
N VAL A 299 7.34 -1.10 -7.33
CA VAL A 299 6.80 -0.50 -8.56
C VAL A 299 5.26 -0.57 -8.58
N ALA A 300 4.69 -1.72 -8.24
CA ALA A 300 3.25 -1.92 -8.19
C ALA A 300 2.57 -1.04 -7.13
N ASN A 301 3.23 -0.79 -5.99
CA ASN A 301 2.73 0.02 -4.90
C ASN A 301 2.36 1.44 -5.36
N MET A 302 3.17 2.08 -6.18
CA MET A 302 2.95 3.44 -6.64
C MET A 302 2.02 3.57 -7.86
N ALA A 303 1.18 2.56 -8.16
CA ALA A 303 0.17 2.67 -9.21
C ALA A 303 -0.76 3.90 -9.05
N PRO A 304 -1.24 4.24 -7.85
CA PRO A 304 -2.01 5.47 -7.65
C PRO A 304 -1.24 6.74 -8.02
N GLU A 305 0.06 6.80 -7.73
CA GLU A 305 0.89 7.96 -7.98
C GLU A 305 1.16 8.16 -9.47
N TYR A 306 1.35 7.10 -10.25
CA TYR A 306 1.40 7.24 -11.71
C TYR A 306 0.02 7.27 -12.38
N GLY A 307 -1.05 7.02 -11.63
CA GLY A 307 -2.44 7.19 -12.05
C GLY A 307 -3.09 5.97 -12.66
N ALA A 308 -2.44 4.81 -12.65
CA ALA A 308 -3.04 3.56 -13.13
C ALA A 308 -3.90 2.90 -12.05
N THR A 309 -4.87 2.10 -12.47
CA THR A 309 -5.65 1.26 -11.55
C THR A 309 -4.80 0.14 -10.99
N THR A 310 -3.90 -0.45 -11.80
CA THR A 310 -2.96 -1.51 -11.38
C THR A 310 -1.61 -1.35 -12.07
N GLY A 311 -0.56 -1.88 -11.42
CA GLY A 311 0.76 -2.07 -12.01
C GLY A 311 1.16 -3.54 -11.88
N PHE A 312 0.72 -4.37 -12.81
CA PHE A 312 0.69 -5.82 -12.70
C PHE A 312 1.97 -6.49 -13.23
N PHE A 313 2.48 -7.43 -12.45
CA PHE A 313 3.55 -8.36 -12.86
C PHE A 313 2.97 -9.78 -12.85
N PRO A 314 3.00 -10.50 -13.98
CA PRO A 314 2.55 -11.90 -14.00
C PRO A 314 3.38 -12.78 -13.07
N VAL A 315 2.74 -13.82 -12.50
CA VAL A 315 3.43 -14.82 -11.69
C VAL A 315 4.51 -15.52 -12.51
N ASP A 316 5.70 -15.65 -11.93
CA ASP A 316 6.86 -16.35 -12.51
C ASP A 316 7.69 -17.06 -11.42
N GLU A 317 8.88 -17.53 -11.79
CA GLU A 317 9.81 -18.19 -10.85
C GLU A 317 10.16 -17.32 -9.64
N LYS A 318 10.29 -15.99 -9.82
CA LYS A 318 10.57 -15.07 -8.71
C LYS A 318 9.44 -14.98 -7.71
N THR A 319 8.20 -15.13 -8.16
CA THR A 319 7.05 -15.29 -7.25
C THR A 319 7.17 -16.57 -6.43
N ILE A 320 7.53 -17.69 -7.05
CA ILE A 320 7.71 -18.98 -6.35
C ILE A 320 8.85 -18.92 -5.33
N GLU A 321 9.99 -18.29 -5.71
CA GLU A 321 11.11 -18.04 -4.78
C GLU A 321 10.65 -17.24 -3.54
N TYR A 322 9.88 -16.19 -3.76
CA TYR A 322 9.36 -15.34 -2.68
C TYR A 322 8.37 -16.06 -1.77
N LEU A 323 7.46 -16.85 -2.33
CA LEU A 323 6.52 -17.65 -1.54
C LEU A 323 7.27 -18.63 -0.62
N ARG A 324 8.36 -19.23 -1.12
CA ARG A 324 9.23 -20.10 -0.32
C ARG A 324 9.99 -19.31 0.75
N GLN A 325 10.54 -18.15 0.40
CA GLN A 325 11.24 -17.27 1.34
C GLN A 325 10.34 -16.78 2.47
N THR A 326 9.06 -16.53 2.18
CA THR A 326 8.08 -16.05 3.17
C THR A 326 7.34 -17.18 3.90
N GLY A 327 7.82 -18.43 3.78
CA GLY A 327 7.39 -19.55 4.60
C GLY A 327 6.07 -20.20 4.17
N ARG A 328 5.62 -20.03 2.91
CA ARG A 328 4.50 -20.83 2.38
C ARG A 328 4.94 -22.27 2.25
N SER A 329 4.04 -23.21 2.57
CA SER A 329 4.37 -24.64 2.52
C SER A 329 4.62 -25.12 1.08
N ASP A 330 5.46 -26.16 0.93
CA ASP A 330 5.74 -26.75 -0.39
C ASP A 330 4.46 -27.27 -1.07
N GLU A 331 3.49 -27.75 -0.31
CA GLU A 331 2.18 -28.15 -0.83
C GLU A 331 1.43 -26.96 -1.42
N GLN A 332 1.38 -25.84 -0.70
CA GLN A 332 0.74 -24.62 -1.16
C GLN A 332 1.44 -24.06 -2.41
N ILE A 333 2.78 -24.06 -2.42
CA ILE A 333 3.58 -23.62 -3.57
C ILE A 333 3.31 -24.50 -4.77
N LYS A 334 3.24 -25.84 -4.59
CA LYS A 334 2.93 -26.80 -5.65
C LYS A 334 1.53 -26.54 -6.24
N ILE A 335 0.53 -26.25 -5.39
CA ILE A 335 -0.83 -25.91 -5.85
C ILE A 335 -0.79 -24.64 -6.70
N VAL A 336 -0.12 -23.58 -6.22
CA VAL A 336 -0.01 -22.30 -6.91
C VAL A 336 0.64 -22.48 -8.28
N GLU A 337 1.81 -23.09 -8.33
CA GLU A 337 2.56 -23.27 -9.57
C GLU A 337 1.80 -24.13 -10.57
N THR A 338 1.31 -25.29 -10.14
CA THR A 338 0.63 -26.24 -11.01
C THR A 338 -0.66 -25.65 -11.59
N TYR A 339 -1.48 -25.01 -10.75
CA TYR A 339 -2.71 -24.36 -11.19
C TYR A 339 -2.44 -23.23 -12.20
N LEU A 340 -1.52 -22.32 -11.89
CA LEU A 340 -1.26 -21.17 -12.75
C LEU A 340 -0.63 -21.58 -14.09
N ARG A 341 0.23 -22.62 -14.12
CA ARG A 341 0.73 -23.21 -15.37
C ARG A 341 -0.40 -23.86 -16.18
N ALA A 342 -1.31 -24.59 -15.52
CA ALA A 342 -2.46 -25.20 -16.17
C ALA A 342 -3.39 -24.15 -16.81
N GLN A 343 -3.61 -23.02 -16.13
CA GLN A 343 -4.44 -21.92 -16.62
C GLN A 343 -3.76 -21.04 -17.68
N GLY A 344 -2.44 -21.10 -17.85
CA GLY A 344 -1.69 -20.18 -18.72
C GLY A 344 -1.56 -18.79 -18.06
N LEU A 345 -1.47 -18.75 -16.75
CA LEU A 345 -1.27 -17.54 -15.94
C LEU A 345 0.15 -17.43 -15.35
N PHE A 346 1.00 -18.43 -15.62
CA PHE A 346 2.40 -18.45 -15.21
C PHE A 346 3.30 -18.00 -16.37
N ARG A 347 4.08 -16.95 -16.17
CA ARG A 347 4.97 -16.39 -17.20
C ARG A 347 6.34 -17.08 -17.19
N ILE A 348 6.82 -17.47 -18.36
CA ILE A 348 8.15 -18.06 -18.56
C ILE A 348 8.94 -17.15 -19.51
N TYR A 349 9.93 -16.41 -18.98
CA TYR A 349 10.69 -15.44 -19.76
C TYR A 349 11.81 -16.04 -20.64
N ASP A 350 12.10 -17.34 -20.49
CA ASP A 350 13.19 -18.01 -21.20
C ASP A 350 12.78 -18.68 -22.53
N THR A 351 11.50 -18.65 -22.84
CA THR A 351 10.94 -19.32 -24.00
C THR A 351 10.60 -18.34 -25.11
N ASN A 352 10.37 -18.86 -26.33
CA ASN A 352 9.75 -18.12 -27.43
C ASN A 352 8.26 -17.83 -27.19
N GLU A 353 7.84 -17.74 -25.93
CA GLU A 353 6.47 -17.37 -25.56
C GLU A 353 6.17 -15.97 -26.06
N LYS A 354 5.12 -15.85 -26.87
CA LYS A 354 4.70 -14.56 -27.41
C LYS A 354 4.20 -13.65 -26.28
N ASP A 355 4.59 -12.39 -26.35
CA ASP A 355 4.01 -11.38 -25.48
C ASP A 355 2.52 -11.20 -25.79
N PRO A 356 1.70 -10.91 -24.78
CA PRO A 356 0.29 -10.52 -24.98
C PRO A 356 0.16 -9.31 -25.90
N VAL A 357 -1.04 -9.11 -26.43
CA VAL A 357 -1.38 -7.87 -27.13
C VAL A 357 -1.75 -6.82 -26.08
N TYR A 358 -1.22 -5.61 -26.22
CA TYR A 358 -1.49 -4.49 -25.32
C TYR A 358 -2.17 -3.34 -26.06
N SER A 359 -2.83 -2.44 -25.30
CA SER A 359 -3.49 -1.27 -25.86
C SER A 359 -2.49 -0.19 -26.23
N GLY A 360 -2.61 0.33 -27.45
CA GLY A 360 -1.83 1.48 -27.93
C GLY A 360 -0.34 1.18 -28.09
N GLN A 361 0.49 2.24 -28.01
CA GLN A 361 1.93 2.14 -28.14
C GLN A 361 2.55 1.60 -26.85
N LEU A 362 3.41 0.61 -26.98
CA LEU A 362 4.22 0.07 -25.89
C LEU A 362 5.15 1.14 -25.29
N LEU A 363 5.32 1.10 -23.99
CA LEU A 363 6.39 1.81 -23.31
C LEU A 363 7.59 0.87 -23.16
N GLU A 364 8.79 1.44 -23.22
CA GLU A 364 10.03 0.69 -23.00
C GLU A 364 10.96 1.49 -22.07
N LEU A 365 11.60 0.79 -21.13
CA LEU A 365 12.58 1.35 -20.21
C LEU A 365 13.77 0.39 -20.10
N ASP A 366 14.94 0.90 -20.43
CA ASP A 366 16.20 0.21 -20.14
C ASP A 366 16.61 0.50 -18.68
N LEU A 367 16.59 -0.54 -17.85
CA LEU A 367 16.94 -0.45 -16.43
C LEU A 367 18.37 0.06 -16.22
N SER A 368 19.27 -0.13 -17.17
CA SER A 368 20.66 0.35 -17.08
C SER A 368 20.79 1.88 -17.08
N THR A 369 19.73 2.58 -17.49
CA THR A 369 19.69 4.06 -17.52
C THR A 369 19.22 4.69 -16.21
N ILE A 370 18.82 3.89 -15.24
CA ILE A 370 18.33 4.39 -13.95
C ILE A 370 19.50 4.98 -13.14
N VAL A 371 19.27 6.16 -12.61
CA VAL A 371 20.23 6.87 -11.75
C VAL A 371 19.59 7.28 -10.45
N PRO A 372 20.36 7.52 -9.36
CA PRO A 372 19.83 7.99 -8.09
C PRO A 372 18.98 9.25 -8.24
N ALA A 373 17.79 9.23 -7.66
CA ALA A 373 16.78 10.25 -7.85
C ALA A 373 15.91 10.46 -6.61
N LEU A 374 15.24 11.59 -6.56
CA LEU A 374 14.17 11.92 -5.63
C LEU A 374 12.91 12.28 -6.41
N ALA A 375 11.79 12.37 -5.73
CA ALA A 375 10.60 13.01 -6.28
C ALA A 375 10.11 14.13 -5.35
N GLY A 376 9.81 15.27 -5.93
CA GLY A 376 9.35 16.43 -5.16
C GLY A 376 9.51 17.76 -5.93
N PRO A 377 9.36 18.87 -5.20
CA PRO A 377 9.16 19.03 -3.74
C PRO A 377 7.72 18.86 -3.24
N LYS A 378 6.74 18.62 -4.11
CA LYS A 378 5.31 18.62 -3.71
C LYS A 378 4.49 17.50 -4.34
N ARG A 379 5.03 16.71 -5.27
CA ARG A 379 4.30 15.63 -5.96
C ARG A 379 5.19 14.41 -6.21
N PRO A 380 4.66 13.19 -6.11
CA PRO A 380 5.44 11.96 -6.26
C PRO A 380 5.91 11.67 -7.69
N GLN A 381 5.28 12.26 -8.70
CA GLN A 381 5.66 12.11 -10.10
C GLN A 381 6.71 13.13 -10.59
N ASP A 382 7.05 14.13 -9.79
CA ASP A 382 8.03 15.15 -10.17
C ASP A 382 9.45 14.64 -9.86
N LEU A 383 9.98 13.84 -10.77
CA LEU A 383 11.33 13.25 -10.67
C LEU A 383 12.42 14.31 -10.75
N ILE A 384 13.40 14.22 -9.86
CA ILE A 384 14.60 15.05 -9.79
C ILE A 384 15.80 14.13 -9.60
N PHE A 385 16.79 14.19 -10.50
CA PHE A 385 18.05 13.47 -10.30
C PHE A 385 18.82 14.03 -9.11
N LEU A 386 19.45 13.16 -8.33
CA LEU A 386 20.17 13.55 -7.10
C LEU A 386 21.15 14.70 -7.34
N SER A 387 21.89 14.68 -8.45
CA SER A 387 22.82 15.73 -8.86
C SER A 387 22.18 17.11 -9.10
N ASN A 388 20.86 17.17 -9.30
CA ASN A 388 20.13 18.40 -9.62
C ASN A 388 19.34 18.99 -8.45
N VAL A 389 19.20 18.27 -7.33
CA VAL A 389 18.31 18.68 -6.22
C VAL A 389 18.66 20.06 -5.70
N LYS A 390 19.93 20.32 -5.39
CA LYS A 390 20.41 21.62 -4.95
C LYS A 390 20.07 22.74 -5.93
N LYS A 391 20.31 22.51 -7.21
CA LYS A 391 20.04 23.48 -8.27
C LYS A 391 18.54 23.77 -8.41
N GLU A 392 17.71 22.73 -8.53
CA GLU A 392 16.26 22.89 -8.70
C GLU A 392 15.61 23.56 -7.48
N PHE A 393 16.06 23.24 -6.25
CA PHE A 393 15.60 23.90 -5.04
C PHE A 393 15.89 25.40 -5.06
N ASN A 394 17.14 25.80 -5.33
CA ASN A 394 17.53 27.22 -5.36
C ASN A 394 16.80 27.98 -6.48
N GLU A 395 16.69 27.41 -7.69
CA GLU A 395 15.93 28.02 -8.78
C GLU A 395 14.44 28.16 -8.49
N GLY A 396 13.86 27.23 -7.71
CA GLY A 396 12.45 27.24 -7.32
C GLY A 396 12.14 28.17 -6.16
N LEU A 397 13.13 28.59 -5.37
CA LEU A 397 12.89 29.26 -4.09
C LEU A 397 12.09 30.56 -4.26
N CYS A 398 12.53 31.48 -5.17
CA CYS A 398 11.90 32.75 -5.39
C CYS A 398 10.91 32.82 -6.56
N LYS A 399 10.82 31.78 -7.39
CA LYS A 399 9.85 31.75 -8.49
C LYS A 399 8.42 31.73 -7.94
N PRO A 400 7.44 32.30 -8.68
CA PRO A 400 6.03 32.25 -8.29
C PRO A 400 5.60 30.83 -7.88
N VAL A 401 4.70 30.73 -6.91
CA VAL A 401 4.28 29.46 -6.35
C VAL A 401 3.73 28.52 -7.42
N THR A 402 4.34 27.35 -7.54
CA THR A 402 3.89 26.24 -8.39
C THR A 402 4.13 24.91 -7.65
N PHE A 403 3.95 23.79 -8.32
CA PHE A 403 4.34 22.49 -7.75
C PHE A 403 5.86 22.32 -7.55
N LYS A 404 6.69 23.15 -8.18
CA LYS A 404 8.17 23.11 -8.08
C LYS A 404 8.79 24.35 -7.47
N SER A 405 8.00 25.32 -7.01
CA SER A 405 8.49 26.62 -6.54
C SER A 405 7.71 27.13 -5.34
N PHE A 406 8.29 28.11 -4.61
CA PHE A 406 7.85 28.48 -3.27
C PHE A 406 7.42 29.94 -3.11
N GLY A 407 7.82 30.83 -4.02
CA GLY A 407 7.42 32.25 -3.99
C GLY A 407 8.06 33.03 -2.85
N VAL A 408 9.24 32.66 -2.39
CA VAL A 408 9.94 33.41 -1.34
C VAL A 408 10.37 34.76 -1.90
N PRO A 409 10.09 35.89 -1.21
CA PRO A 409 10.60 37.19 -1.60
C PRO A 409 12.12 37.20 -1.73
N ALA A 410 12.67 37.88 -2.75
CA ALA A 410 14.09 37.85 -3.05
C ALA A 410 14.97 38.39 -1.89
N ASP A 411 14.46 39.36 -1.14
CA ASP A 411 15.10 39.92 0.06
C ASP A 411 15.14 38.93 1.25
N LYS A 412 14.28 37.91 1.24
CA LYS A 412 14.25 36.85 2.25
C LYS A 412 14.96 35.55 1.83
N ALA A 413 15.37 35.43 0.57
CA ALA A 413 15.98 34.22 0.04
C ALA A 413 17.25 33.75 0.79
N THR A 414 17.97 34.69 1.35
CA THR A 414 19.20 34.43 2.12
C THR A 414 19.01 34.63 3.63
N LEU A 415 17.78 34.67 4.10
CA LEU A 415 17.46 34.85 5.53
C LEU A 415 18.11 33.74 6.38
N GLU A 416 18.79 34.15 7.43
CA GLU A 416 19.47 33.28 8.39
C GLU A 416 19.05 33.67 9.81
N ILE A 417 18.55 32.68 10.58
CA ILE A 417 18.13 32.86 11.99
C ILE A 417 18.98 31.95 12.87
N PRO A 418 19.86 32.51 13.72
CA PRO A 418 20.58 31.69 14.70
C PRO A 418 19.64 31.18 15.79
N PHE A 419 19.82 29.92 16.17
CA PHE A 419 19.09 29.31 17.28
C PHE A 419 19.98 28.29 18.00
N GLU A 420 19.58 27.92 19.20
CA GLU A 420 20.25 26.90 19.99
C GLU A 420 19.26 25.78 20.35
N LEU A 421 19.66 24.53 20.16
CA LEU A 421 18.86 23.37 20.45
C LEU A 421 19.75 22.22 20.98
N GLY A 422 19.38 21.65 22.12
CA GLY A 422 20.14 20.56 22.75
C GLY A 422 21.59 20.94 23.10
N GLY A 423 21.87 22.23 23.36
CA GLY A 423 23.21 22.75 23.63
C GLY A 423 24.09 22.96 22.39
N GLU A 424 23.53 22.76 21.20
CA GLU A 424 24.19 23.01 19.92
C GLU A 424 23.68 24.30 19.27
N LYS A 425 24.61 25.10 18.71
CA LYS A 425 24.29 26.33 17.98
C LYS A 425 24.06 26.00 16.50
N HIS A 426 22.94 26.43 15.99
CA HIS A 426 22.53 26.24 14.60
C HIS A 426 22.15 27.58 13.95
N VAL A 427 22.05 27.58 12.62
CA VAL A 427 21.52 28.69 11.83
C VAL A 427 20.42 28.14 10.95
N PHE A 428 19.18 28.64 11.12
CA PHE A 428 18.04 28.23 10.29
C PHE A 428 18.09 28.93 8.93
N LYS A 429 17.90 28.17 7.85
CA LYS A 429 17.88 28.62 6.45
C LYS A 429 16.76 27.92 5.67
N HIS A 430 16.38 28.46 4.52
CA HIS A 430 15.50 27.72 3.61
C HIS A 430 16.10 26.38 3.20
N GLY A 431 15.26 25.35 3.13
CA GLY A 431 15.65 24.00 2.72
C GLY A 431 16.18 23.13 3.85
N GLN A 432 16.14 23.59 5.11
CA GLN A 432 16.50 22.71 6.24
C GLN A 432 15.52 21.55 6.37
N VAL A 433 16.08 20.35 6.53
CA VAL A 433 15.35 19.10 6.74
C VAL A 433 14.97 19.00 8.21
N LEU A 434 13.70 19.17 8.52
CA LEU A 434 13.19 19.03 9.87
C LEU A 434 12.64 17.63 10.16
N ILE A 435 12.27 16.88 9.11
CA ILE A 435 11.81 15.48 9.21
C ILE A 435 12.58 14.62 8.22
N ALA A 436 13.19 13.55 8.70
CA ALA A 436 13.82 12.52 7.90
C ALA A 436 13.28 11.15 8.33
N ALA A 437 12.39 10.55 7.52
CA ALA A 437 11.64 9.37 7.92
C ALA A 437 11.86 8.17 6.99
N ILE A 438 12.35 7.06 7.55
CA ILE A 438 12.31 5.75 6.90
C ILE A 438 10.95 5.13 7.24
N THR A 439 10.02 5.15 6.27
CA THR A 439 8.59 4.91 6.53
C THR A 439 7.89 4.33 5.31
N SER A 440 6.68 3.79 5.50
CA SER A 440 5.73 3.42 4.44
C SER A 440 5.99 2.08 3.74
N CYS A 441 4.91 1.55 3.16
CA CYS A 441 4.89 0.27 2.45
C CYS A 441 5.77 0.20 1.20
N THR A 442 6.03 1.32 0.53
CA THR A 442 6.78 1.35 -0.74
C THR A 442 8.18 0.75 -0.59
N ASN A 443 8.93 1.17 0.41
CA ASN A 443 10.33 0.82 0.57
C ASN A 443 10.59 -0.19 1.70
N THR A 444 9.79 -0.19 2.78
CA THR A 444 10.05 -1.04 3.96
C THR A 444 9.84 -2.53 3.68
N SER A 445 9.10 -2.89 2.63
CA SER A 445 8.97 -4.26 2.14
C SER A 445 10.16 -4.76 1.32
N ASN A 446 11.12 -3.87 1.00
CA ASN A 446 12.31 -4.21 0.22
C ASN A 446 13.54 -4.30 1.12
N PRO A 447 13.98 -5.52 1.46
CA PRO A 447 15.11 -5.71 2.36
C PRO A 447 16.42 -5.09 1.86
N GLY A 448 16.63 -5.06 0.55
CA GLY A 448 17.86 -4.52 -0.05
C GLY A 448 18.04 -3.04 0.29
N VAL A 449 17.01 -2.20 0.09
CA VAL A 449 17.11 -0.76 0.41
C VAL A 449 17.09 -0.49 1.91
N MET A 450 16.42 -1.35 2.69
CA MET A 450 16.41 -1.23 4.15
C MET A 450 17.79 -1.57 4.74
N LEU A 451 18.40 -2.69 4.36
CA LEU A 451 19.75 -3.05 4.79
C LEU A 451 20.79 -2.02 4.35
N ALA A 452 20.63 -1.44 3.14
CA ALA A 452 21.47 -0.34 2.69
C ALA A 452 21.40 0.87 3.63
N ALA A 453 20.20 1.25 4.11
CA ALA A 453 20.04 2.34 5.06
C ALA A 453 20.71 2.02 6.41
N GLY A 454 20.55 0.81 6.92
CA GLY A 454 21.21 0.36 8.15
C GLY A 454 22.75 0.35 8.04
N LEU A 455 23.28 -0.13 6.92
CA LEU A 455 24.73 -0.09 6.63
C LEU A 455 25.24 1.35 6.52
N MET A 456 24.48 2.25 5.91
CA MET A 456 24.84 3.68 5.87
C MET A 456 24.91 4.29 7.28
N CYS A 457 23.95 3.99 8.15
CA CYS A 457 23.99 4.42 9.55
C CYS A 457 25.25 3.90 10.25
N LYS A 458 25.58 2.62 10.06
CA LYS A 458 26.81 2.00 10.60
C LYS A 458 28.06 2.72 10.08
N ASN A 459 28.17 2.89 8.77
CA ASN A 459 29.35 3.51 8.15
C ASN A 459 29.52 4.97 8.59
N ALA A 460 28.42 5.74 8.64
CA ALA A 460 28.41 7.12 9.13
C ALA A 460 28.86 7.21 10.60
N PHE A 461 28.31 6.37 11.47
CA PHE A 461 28.67 6.30 12.88
C PHE A 461 30.15 5.97 13.10
N LEU A 462 30.67 4.97 12.38
CA LEU A 462 32.09 4.58 12.47
C LEU A 462 33.04 5.69 12.02
N LYS A 463 32.62 6.52 11.05
CA LYS A 463 33.33 7.73 10.62
C LYS A 463 33.20 8.88 11.63
N GLY A 464 32.28 8.81 12.60
CA GLY A 464 32.07 9.84 13.61
C GLY A 464 31.12 10.95 13.16
N LEU A 465 30.37 10.75 12.07
CA LEU A 465 29.35 11.69 11.62
C LEU A 465 28.17 11.69 12.60
N LYS A 466 27.47 12.83 12.69
CA LYS A 466 26.27 13.03 13.54
C LYS A 466 25.18 13.69 12.76
N ILE A 467 23.94 13.38 13.07
CA ILE A 467 22.77 14.07 12.56
C ILE A 467 22.48 15.30 13.41
N PRO A 468 22.25 16.48 12.81
CA PRO A 468 21.92 17.69 13.56
C PRO A 468 20.74 17.50 14.51
N SER A 469 20.78 18.12 15.70
CA SER A 469 19.78 17.95 16.76
C SER A 469 18.35 18.36 16.31
N TYR A 470 18.22 19.32 15.38
CA TYR A 470 16.94 19.79 14.85
C TYR A 470 16.26 18.83 13.86
N VAL A 471 16.93 17.80 13.36
CA VAL A 471 16.34 16.83 12.44
C VAL A 471 15.59 15.77 13.24
N LYS A 472 14.28 15.66 13.05
CA LYS A 472 13.47 14.54 13.57
C LYS A 472 13.64 13.33 12.68
N THR A 473 14.38 12.34 13.15
CA THR A 473 14.56 11.05 12.46
C THR A 473 13.61 10.01 13.04
N SER A 474 13.11 9.11 12.20
CA SER A 474 12.26 8.00 12.62
C SER A 474 12.41 6.78 11.72
N LEU A 475 12.25 5.60 12.29
CA LEU A 475 12.15 4.32 11.59
C LEU A 475 10.77 3.72 11.85
N SER A 476 9.98 3.50 10.80
CA SER A 476 8.66 2.88 10.88
C SER A 476 8.61 1.68 9.92
N PRO A 477 9.04 0.48 10.37
CA PRO A 477 9.06 -0.71 9.55
C PRO A 477 7.67 -1.16 9.12
N GLY A 478 7.58 -1.83 7.97
CA GLY A 478 6.32 -2.35 7.45
C GLY A 478 5.90 -3.69 8.05
N SER A 479 6.81 -4.40 8.72
CA SER A 479 6.49 -5.60 9.51
C SER A 479 7.59 -5.86 10.55
N GLN A 480 7.30 -6.71 11.53
CA GLN A 480 8.30 -7.11 12.53
C GLN A 480 9.47 -7.93 11.93
N VAL A 481 9.30 -8.47 10.73
CA VAL A 481 10.40 -9.15 10.01
C VAL A 481 11.56 -8.20 9.76
N VAL A 482 11.27 -6.92 9.46
CA VAL A 482 12.30 -5.88 9.26
C VAL A 482 13.15 -5.70 10.51
N THR A 483 12.54 -5.62 11.68
CA THR A 483 13.27 -5.49 12.95
C THR A 483 14.16 -6.69 13.19
N ARG A 484 13.65 -7.90 12.95
CA ARG A 484 14.40 -9.15 13.15
C ARG A 484 15.64 -9.25 12.26
N TYR A 485 15.53 -8.91 10.97
CA TYR A 485 16.74 -8.97 10.14
C TYR A 485 17.73 -7.85 10.48
N TYR A 486 17.28 -6.67 10.95
CA TYR A 486 18.17 -5.63 11.45
C TYR A 486 18.90 -6.07 12.73
N GLU A 487 18.21 -6.75 13.66
CA GLU A 487 18.81 -7.35 14.86
C GLU A 487 19.88 -8.39 14.48
N LYS A 488 19.52 -9.32 13.58
CA LYS A 488 20.43 -10.38 13.12
C LYS A 488 21.65 -9.82 12.36
N ALA A 489 21.45 -8.72 11.63
CA ALA A 489 22.53 -7.99 10.94
C ALA A 489 23.40 -7.14 11.88
N GLY A 490 23.04 -6.99 13.16
CA GLY A 490 23.73 -6.13 14.11
C GLY A 490 23.69 -4.64 13.76
N LEU A 491 22.61 -4.19 13.09
CA LEU A 491 22.47 -2.81 12.61
C LEU A 491 21.65 -1.92 13.54
N VAL A 492 20.82 -2.49 14.42
CA VAL A 492 19.89 -1.75 15.29
C VAL A 492 20.61 -0.72 16.14
N GLU A 493 21.75 -1.11 16.77
CA GLU A 493 22.51 -0.18 17.63
C GLU A 493 23.00 1.04 16.83
N TYR A 494 23.55 0.83 15.63
CA TYR A 494 24.02 1.94 14.80
C TYR A 494 22.89 2.86 14.34
N MET A 495 21.72 2.30 14.01
CA MET A 495 20.56 3.09 13.65
C MET A 495 20.06 3.93 14.83
N ASN A 496 20.01 3.35 16.03
CA ASN A 496 19.65 4.06 17.26
C ASN A 496 20.64 5.19 17.57
N GLN A 497 21.94 4.94 17.47
CA GLN A 497 22.98 5.96 17.69
C GLN A 497 22.89 7.11 16.67
N MET A 498 22.41 6.82 15.44
CA MET A 498 22.13 7.83 14.42
C MET A 498 20.74 8.46 14.57
N GLY A 499 19.98 8.11 15.62
CA GLY A 499 18.66 8.67 15.90
C GLY A 499 17.52 8.07 15.07
N PHE A 500 17.76 7.06 14.23
CA PHE A 500 16.71 6.29 13.56
C PHE A 500 16.16 5.19 14.46
N ALA A 501 15.70 5.60 15.66
CA ALA A 501 15.04 4.70 16.58
C ALA A 501 13.67 4.27 16.02
N HIS A 502 13.27 3.05 16.39
CA HIS A 502 12.01 2.48 16.00
C HIS A 502 10.84 3.27 16.64
N ALA A 503 9.95 3.83 15.82
CA ALA A 503 8.84 4.65 16.26
C ALA A 503 7.49 3.91 16.29
N GLY A 504 7.35 2.82 15.53
CA GLY A 504 6.12 2.02 15.46
C GLY A 504 6.04 1.19 14.19
N TYR A 505 5.08 0.28 14.14
CA TYR A 505 4.73 -0.51 12.96
C TYR A 505 3.43 0.04 12.37
N GLY A 506 3.49 0.71 11.23
CA GLY A 506 2.30 1.27 10.61
C GLY A 506 2.59 2.34 9.57
N CYS A 507 1.54 2.85 8.97
CA CYS A 507 1.61 3.95 8.02
C CYS A 507 1.63 5.28 8.80
N MET A 508 2.77 5.96 8.83
CA MET A 508 2.97 7.14 9.68
C MET A 508 3.23 8.42 8.88
N THR A 509 4.48 8.80 8.67
CA THR A 509 4.86 10.10 8.10
C THR A 509 4.20 10.37 6.75
N CYS A 510 4.04 9.39 5.89
CA CYS A 510 3.48 9.60 4.55
C CYS A 510 1.96 9.88 4.55
N ILE A 511 1.26 9.68 5.66
CA ILE A 511 -0.19 9.97 5.83
C ILE A 511 -0.47 11.15 6.76
N GLY A 512 0.55 11.84 7.24
CA GLY A 512 0.40 12.97 8.14
C GLY A 512 0.54 12.63 9.63
N ASN A 513 0.90 11.39 9.97
CA ASN A 513 1.13 10.94 11.34
C ASN A 513 2.60 11.16 11.77
N SER A 514 3.20 12.27 11.35
CA SER A 514 4.60 12.60 11.65
C SER A 514 4.81 13.10 13.10
N GLY A 515 3.74 13.53 13.78
CA GLY A 515 3.84 14.31 15.00
C GLY A 515 4.52 15.67 14.79
N ASP A 516 4.71 16.44 15.86
CA ASP A 516 5.39 17.73 15.79
C ASP A 516 6.89 17.62 15.51
N PHE A 517 7.55 18.73 15.21
CA PHE A 517 9.02 18.80 15.15
C PHE A 517 9.62 18.44 16.52
N VAL A 518 10.96 18.25 16.56
CA VAL A 518 11.66 17.87 17.80
C VAL A 518 11.55 18.91 18.91
N ASP A 519 11.26 20.16 18.58
CA ASP A 519 11.09 21.25 19.54
C ASP A 519 10.11 22.30 19.02
N PRO A 520 9.19 22.82 19.88
CA PRO A 520 8.27 23.90 19.52
C PRO A 520 8.92 25.19 18.98
N LEU A 521 10.16 25.46 19.37
CA LEU A 521 10.95 26.59 18.85
C LEU A 521 11.04 26.56 17.31
N LEU A 522 11.21 25.36 16.74
CA LEU A 522 11.28 25.19 15.28
C LEU A 522 9.95 25.56 14.60
N ASN A 523 8.82 25.20 15.21
CA ASN A 523 7.50 25.59 14.73
C ASN A 523 7.37 27.11 14.65
N GLN A 524 7.84 27.80 15.71
CA GLN A 524 7.80 29.26 15.78
C GLN A 524 8.72 29.90 14.74
N ILE A 525 9.99 29.46 14.65
CA ILE A 525 10.96 29.98 13.66
C ILE A 525 10.40 29.86 12.23
N VAL A 526 9.83 28.71 11.87
CA VAL A 526 9.28 28.47 10.52
C VAL A 526 8.10 29.38 10.24
N LYS A 527 7.14 29.52 11.20
CA LYS A 527 5.94 30.34 11.02
C LYS A 527 6.25 31.84 10.96
N ASP A 528 7.05 32.34 11.90
CA ASP A 528 7.30 33.79 12.03
C ASP A 528 8.10 34.34 10.85
N ASN A 529 8.90 33.51 10.17
CA ASN A 529 9.78 33.93 9.09
C ASN A 529 9.39 33.39 7.71
N ASP A 530 8.30 32.61 7.61
CA ASP A 530 7.83 31.96 6.37
C ASP A 530 8.92 31.12 5.69
N PHE A 531 9.69 30.37 6.48
CA PHE A 531 10.74 29.50 5.95
C PHE A 531 10.18 28.35 5.13
N VAL A 532 10.88 28.00 4.06
CA VAL A 532 10.66 26.76 3.32
C VAL A 532 11.40 25.65 4.05
N ALA A 533 10.75 25.04 5.04
CA ALA A 533 11.25 23.83 5.70
C ALA A 533 11.01 22.60 4.83
N ALA A 534 11.91 21.62 4.95
CA ALA A 534 11.87 20.40 4.15
C ALA A 534 11.61 19.15 5.00
N ALA A 535 11.02 18.14 4.34
CA ALA A 535 10.99 16.76 4.80
C ALA A 535 11.53 15.83 3.72
N VAL A 536 12.29 14.81 4.12
CA VAL A 536 12.76 13.74 3.24
C VAL A 536 12.28 12.40 3.80
N LEU A 537 11.53 11.65 3.00
CA LEU A 537 10.91 10.40 3.47
C LEU A 537 10.95 9.31 2.42
N SER A 538 11.05 8.06 2.86
CA SER A 538 10.99 6.90 1.97
C SER A 538 9.57 6.44 1.66
N GLY A 539 8.61 7.36 1.66
CA GLY A 539 7.20 7.12 1.41
C GLY A 539 6.81 7.10 -0.07
N ASN A 540 5.50 7.20 -0.31
CA ASN A 540 4.92 7.24 -1.66
C ASN A 540 4.18 8.56 -1.95
N ARG A 541 3.87 9.37 -0.96
CA ARG A 541 3.18 10.66 -1.09
C ARG A 541 3.89 11.78 -0.34
N ASN A 542 4.00 12.94 -0.96
CA ASN A 542 4.71 14.10 -0.45
C ASN A 542 3.98 15.42 -0.75
N PHE A 543 2.66 15.40 -0.84
CA PHE A 543 1.88 16.63 -1.06
C PHE A 543 2.12 17.63 0.07
N GLU A 544 2.16 18.90 -0.27
CA GLU A 544 2.26 20.00 0.69
C GLU A 544 1.13 19.91 1.73
N GLY A 545 1.46 20.09 3.01
CA GLY A 545 0.53 19.96 4.13
C GLY A 545 0.18 18.52 4.53
N ARG A 546 0.57 17.49 3.74
CA ARG A 546 0.28 16.09 4.07
C ARG A 546 1.31 15.47 5.00
N VAL A 547 2.61 15.73 4.79
CA VAL A 547 3.68 15.17 5.63
C VAL A 547 3.69 15.86 6.99
N HIS A 548 3.71 17.18 6.97
CA HIS A 548 3.60 18.04 8.14
C HIS A 548 3.08 19.41 7.71
N PRO A 549 2.23 20.11 8.50
CA PRO A 549 1.65 21.39 8.09
C PRO A 549 2.68 22.48 7.76
N LEU A 550 3.85 22.42 8.37
CA LEU A 550 4.90 23.42 8.23
C LEU A 550 6.01 23.04 7.25
N THR A 551 5.99 21.84 6.65
CA THR A 551 6.97 21.46 5.62
C THR A 551 6.41 21.72 4.23
N ARG A 552 6.99 22.70 3.52
CA ARG A 552 6.57 23.11 2.16
C ARG A 552 7.35 22.36 1.07
N ALA A 553 8.55 21.86 1.39
CA ALA A 553 9.41 21.13 0.47
C ALA A 553 9.53 19.67 0.94
N ASN A 554 8.77 18.75 0.31
CA ASN A 554 8.71 17.35 0.71
C ASN A 554 9.24 16.46 -0.40
N TYR A 555 10.26 15.64 -0.09
CA TYR A 555 10.93 14.81 -1.08
C TYR A 555 10.77 13.32 -0.73
N LEU A 556 10.36 12.55 -1.73
CA LEU A 556 10.44 11.08 -1.68
C LEU A 556 11.86 10.65 -2.08
N ALA A 557 12.46 9.77 -1.29
CA ALA A 557 13.81 9.29 -1.51
C ALA A 557 13.93 7.82 -1.07
N SER A 558 14.97 7.13 -1.54
CA SER A 558 15.31 5.81 -1.01
C SER A 558 15.70 5.90 0.46
N PRO A 559 15.49 4.83 1.28
CA PRO A 559 15.92 4.78 2.67
C PRO A 559 17.37 5.22 2.90
N PRO A 560 18.37 4.79 2.11
CA PRO A 560 19.73 5.30 2.27
C PRO A 560 19.86 6.80 1.97
N LEU A 561 19.14 7.35 0.99
CA LEU A 561 19.14 8.79 0.75
C LEU A 561 18.44 9.58 1.88
N VAL A 562 17.43 9.01 2.55
CA VAL A 562 16.86 9.61 3.76
C VAL A 562 17.93 9.77 4.84
N VAL A 563 18.78 8.76 5.06
CA VAL A 563 19.93 8.84 5.98
C VAL A 563 20.92 9.92 5.54
N ALA A 564 21.23 10.00 4.23
CA ALA A 564 22.14 11.00 3.69
C ALA A 564 21.65 12.44 3.94
N TYR A 565 20.36 12.71 3.66
CA TYR A 565 19.77 14.03 3.90
C TYR A 565 19.60 14.35 5.38
N ALA A 566 19.40 13.35 6.23
CA ALA A 566 19.39 13.54 7.68
C ALA A 566 20.77 14.00 8.19
N LEU A 567 21.85 13.41 7.66
CA LEU A 567 23.22 13.77 8.04
C LEU A 567 23.57 15.24 7.73
N VAL A 568 23.19 15.69 6.54
CA VAL A 568 23.50 17.09 6.13
C VAL A 568 22.45 18.10 6.60
N GLY A 569 21.25 17.66 7.01
CA GLY A 569 20.20 18.49 7.57
C GLY A 569 19.62 19.53 6.60
N THR A 570 19.87 19.44 5.29
CA THR A 570 19.37 20.38 4.29
C THR A 570 19.22 19.73 2.92
N VAL A 571 18.23 20.18 2.12
CA VAL A 571 18.09 19.80 0.70
C VAL A 571 18.94 20.65 -0.22
N ASN A 572 19.49 21.76 0.28
CA ASN A 572 20.40 22.64 -0.45
C ASN A 572 21.84 22.14 -0.38
N PHE A 573 22.09 20.92 -0.86
CA PHE A 573 23.36 20.22 -0.74
C PHE A 573 23.72 19.44 -2.01
N ASP A 574 24.99 19.43 -2.39
CA ASP A 574 25.54 18.71 -3.55
C ASP A 574 26.39 17.52 -3.09
N PHE A 575 25.82 16.33 -3.10
CA PHE A 575 26.47 15.10 -2.63
C PHE A 575 27.72 14.67 -3.42
N GLU A 576 27.92 15.19 -4.63
CA GLU A 576 29.10 14.89 -5.43
C GLU A 576 30.30 15.75 -5.02
N LYS A 577 30.02 17.00 -4.58
CA LYS A 577 31.07 18.02 -4.35
C LYS A 577 31.29 18.37 -2.89
N GLU A 578 30.26 18.27 -2.07
CA GLU A 578 30.32 18.73 -0.68
C GLU A 578 30.50 17.55 0.28
N PRO A 579 31.40 17.66 1.28
CA PRO A 579 31.55 16.62 2.29
C PRO A 579 30.38 16.64 3.27
N LEU A 580 29.92 15.44 3.68
CA LEU A 580 28.90 15.25 4.73
C LEU A 580 29.34 15.79 6.09
N GLY A 581 30.61 15.86 6.31
CA GLY A 581 31.27 16.27 7.55
C GLY A 581 32.72 15.83 7.60
N LYS A 582 33.29 15.84 8.78
CA LYS A 582 34.68 15.39 9.02
C LYS A 582 34.70 14.13 9.88
N ASP A 583 35.65 13.24 9.56
CA ASP A 583 35.91 12.06 10.39
C ASP A 583 36.61 12.42 11.72
N LYS A 584 36.83 11.39 12.56
CA LYS A 584 37.53 11.53 13.84
C LYS A 584 38.97 12.06 13.70
N ASN A 585 39.55 12.02 12.50
CA ASN A 585 40.88 12.50 12.18
C ASN A 585 40.89 13.88 11.51
N GLY A 586 39.70 14.47 11.26
CA GLY A 586 39.52 15.76 10.60
C GLY A 586 39.48 15.70 9.08
N ASN A 587 39.46 14.52 8.47
CA ASN A 587 39.33 14.34 7.01
C ASN A 587 37.91 14.54 6.57
N ASP A 588 37.73 15.07 5.36
CA ASP A 588 36.40 15.21 4.75
C ASP A 588 35.82 13.84 4.38
N VAL A 589 34.54 13.61 4.72
CA VAL A 589 33.79 12.39 4.43
C VAL A 589 32.70 12.72 3.41
N PHE A 590 32.71 12.06 2.27
CA PHE A 590 31.73 12.22 1.21
C PHE A 590 30.69 11.08 1.22
N LEU A 591 29.60 11.24 0.51
CA LEU A 591 28.55 10.22 0.40
C LEU A 591 29.11 8.86 -0.07
N ARG A 592 30.00 8.87 -1.06
CA ARG A 592 30.66 7.68 -1.59
C ARG A 592 31.45 6.88 -0.55
N ASP A 593 31.91 7.53 0.53
CA ASP A 593 32.74 6.90 1.57
C ASP A 593 31.92 6.12 2.60
N ILE A 594 30.60 6.33 2.61
CA ILE A 594 29.66 5.65 3.51
C ILE A 594 28.61 4.83 2.77
N TRP A 595 28.48 5.00 1.44
CA TRP A 595 27.50 4.26 0.63
C TRP A 595 27.90 2.77 0.54
N PRO A 596 27.02 1.84 0.97
CA PRO A 596 27.35 0.41 0.92
C PRO A 596 27.40 -0.11 -0.51
N SER A 597 28.28 -1.07 -0.78
CA SER A 597 28.31 -1.72 -2.10
C SER A 597 27.11 -2.65 -2.29
N ARG A 598 26.69 -2.86 -3.53
CA ARG A 598 25.61 -3.80 -3.85
C ARG A 598 25.96 -5.22 -3.38
N ASP A 599 27.20 -5.64 -3.58
CA ASP A 599 27.68 -6.98 -3.20
C ASP A 599 27.63 -7.19 -1.66
N GLU A 600 27.89 -6.13 -0.88
CA GLU A 600 27.75 -6.15 0.59
C GLU A 600 26.28 -6.30 1.00
N ILE A 601 25.37 -5.54 0.36
CA ILE A 601 23.92 -5.61 0.63
C ILE A 601 23.39 -7.00 0.30
N ASP A 602 23.68 -7.52 -0.89
CA ASP A 602 23.18 -8.81 -1.37
C ASP A 602 23.68 -9.97 -0.51
N LYS A 603 24.98 -9.94 -0.11
CA LYS A 603 25.55 -10.92 0.81
C LYS A 603 24.86 -10.89 2.16
N LEU A 604 24.69 -9.70 2.74
CA LEU A 604 24.04 -9.55 4.04
C LEU A 604 22.57 -10.00 3.96
N GLN A 605 21.86 -9.66 2.91
CA GLN A 605 20.47 -10.07 2.70
C GLN A 605 20.31 -11.60 2.71
N ILE A 606 21.18 -12.32 1.99
CA ILE A 606 21.19 -13.80 1.96
C ILE A 606 21.47 -14.38 3.35
N GLU A 607 22.40 -13.75 4.11
CA GLU A 607 22.82 -14.23 5.42
C GLU A 607 21.74 -14.04 6.49
N VAL A 608 21.02 -12.92 6.47
CA VAL A 608 20.14 -12.54 7.58
C VAL A 608 18.68 -12.91 7.37
N ILE A 609 18.16 -12.97 6.12
CA ILE A 609 16.76 -13.20 5.88
C ILE A 609 16.48 -14.70 5.71
N THR A 610 15.67 -15.25 6.63
CA THR A 610 15.34 -16.66 6.66
C THR A 610 13.83 -16.87 6.79
N PRO A 611 13.26 -17.99 6.26
CA PRO A 611 11.82 -18.24 6.28
C PRO A 611 11.20 -18.28 7.69
N ASP A 612 11.94 -18.72 8.69
CA ASP A 612 11.52 -18.76 10.09
C ASP A 612 11.15 -17.38 10.63
N MET A 613 11.81 -16.32 10.18
CA MET A 613 11.45 -14.96 10.57
C MET A 613 10.01 -14.60 10.20
N PHE A 614 9.55 -15.06 9.05
CA PHE A 614 8.18 -14.83 8.58
C PHE A 614 7.19 -15.73 9.30
N THR A 615 7.45 -17.04 9.36
CA THR A 615 6.54 -18.01 9.99
C THR A 615 6.31 -17.71 11.47
N ASP A 616 7.37 -17.38 12.21
CA ASP A 616 7.29 -17.01 13.63
C ASP A 616 6.55 -15.69 13.84
N ASN A 617 6.80 -14.69 12.97
CA ASN A 617 6.11 -13.41 13.06
C ASN A 617 4.61 -13.59 12.87
N TYR A 618 4.21 -14.31 11.82
CA TYR A 618 2.81 -14.47 11.50
C TYR A 618 2.06 -15.43 12.42
N ALA A 619 2.73 -16.38 13.05
CA ALA A 619 2.17 -17.15 14.15
C ALA A 619 1.81 -16.28 15.38
N ARG A 620 2.54 -15.18 15.60
CA ARG A 620 2.25 -14.21 16.67
C ARG A 620 1.10 -13.27 16.30
N ILE A 621 1.01 -12.85 15.05
CA ILE A 621 -0.08 -11.97 14.58
C ILE A 621 -1.45 -12.58 14.88
N ALA A 622 -1.62 -13.89 14.67
CA ALA A 622 -2.86 -14.57 14.97
C ALA A 622 -3.24 -14.53 16.48
N LYS A 623 -2.25 -14.38 17.38
CA LYS A 623 -2.46 -14.29 18.82
C LYS A 623 -2.70 -12.85 19.31
N GLY A 624 -2.30 -11.85 18.54
CA GLY A 624 -2.33 -10.43 18.94
C GLY A 624 -1.26 -10.07 20.00
N THR A 625 -1.12 -8.76 20.24
CA THR A 625 -0.26 -8.24 21.31
C THR A 625 -0.92 -8.41 22.68
N ASP A 626 -0.14 -8.35 23.77
CA ASP A 626 -0.67 -8.43 25.13
C ASP A 626 -1.70 -7.33 25.39
N ARG A 627 -1.46 -6.12 24.88
CA ARG A 627 -2.39 -4.98 25.00
C ARG A 627 -3.71 -5.23 24.25
N TRP A 628 -3.64 -5.80 23.04
CA TRP A 628 -4.82 -6.20 22.29
C TRP A 628 -5.61 -7.29 23.03
N ASN A 629 -4.91 -8.26 23.59
CA ASN A 629 -5.55 -9.36 24.33
C ASN A 629 -6.20 -8.91 25.65
N ALA A 630 -5.64 -7.90 26.29
CA ALA A 630 -6.17 -7.29 27.51
C ALA A 630 -7.46 -6.47 27.30
N LEU A 631 -7.84 -6.15 26.05
CA LEU A 631 -9.12 -5.49 25.80
C LEU A 631 -10.28 -6.43 26.18
N GLU A 632 -11.13 -5.99 27.09
CA GLU A 632 -12.32 -6.73 27.49
C GLU A 632 -13.49 -6.37 26.59
N VAL A 633 -14.03 -7.35 25.87
CA VAL A 633 -15.18 -7.16 25.00
C VAL A 633 -16.25 -8.22 25.28
N LYS A 634 -17.50 -7.78 25.40
CA LYS A 634 -18.61 -8.68 25.59
C LYS A 634 -18.89 -9.44 24.30
N GLN A 635 -18.89 -10.77 24.38
CA GLN A 635 -19.31 -11.59 23.25
C GLN A 635 -20.83 -11.48 23.06
N SER A 636 -21.24 -11.01 21.90
CA SER A 636 -22.65 -10.83 21.55
C SER A 636 -22.84 -10.82 20.04
N ILE A 637 -24.01 -11.24 19.57
CA ILE A 637 -24.37 -11.23 18.15
C ILE A 637 -24.53 -9.78 17.64
N GLN A 638 -25.04 -8.89 18.47
CA GLN A 638 -25.21 -7.47 18.22
C GLN A 638 -24.22 -6.68 19.07
N TYR A 639 -23.73 -5.57 18.53
CA TYR A 639 -22.88 -4.65 19.31
C TYR A 639 -23.71 -3.90 20.36
N GLY A 640 -23.14 -3.72 21.52
CA GLY A 640 -23.74 -2.90 22.59
C GLY A 640 -23.35 -1.43 22.41
N TRP A 641 -24.15 -0.70 21.66
CA TRP A 641 -23.88 0.72 21.38
C TRP A 641 -23.91 1.56 22.64
N ASP A 642 -22.97 2.50 22.78
CA ASP A 642 -22.94 3.49 23.85
C ASP A 642 -23.38 4.85 23.28
N ASP A 643 -24.42 5.46 23.88
CA ASP A 643 -24.91 6.79 23.50
C ASP A 643 -23.90 7.90 23.76
N LYS A 644 -22.89 7.65 24.59
CA LYS A 644 -21.79 8.56 24.91
C LYS A 644 -20.57 8.35 24.06
N SER A 645 -20.62 7.44 23.07
CA SER A 645 -19.51 7.18 22.18
C SER A 645 -19.00 8.47 21.52
N THR A 646 -17.69 8.67 21.54
CA THR A 646 -17.01 9.76 20.84
C THR A 646 -16.63 9.39 19.41
N CYS A 647 -16.61 8.11 19.08
CA CYS A 647 -16.21 7.59 17.77
C CYS A 647 -17.39 7.22 16.88
N ILE A 648 -18.53 6.82 17.45
CA ILE A 648 -19.64 6.24 16.70
C ILE A 648 -20.96 6.91 17.11
N PHE A 649 -21.45 7.86 16.30
CA PHE A 649 -22.71 8.54 16.55
C PHE A 649 -23.92 7.69 16.15
N PHE A 650 -24.77 7.35 17.11
CA PHE A 650 -25.96 6.50 16.95
C PHE A 650 -26.97 7.03 15.88
N PHE A 651 -27.12 8.36 15.77
CA PHE A 651 -28.08 8.97 14.85
C PHE A 651 -27.72 8.86 13.36
N LEU A 652 -26.46 8.79 13.01
CA LEU A 652 -26.01 8.63 11.62
C LEU A 652 -26.24 7.20 11.08
N LYS A 653 -26.35 6.21 11.93
CA LYS A 653 -26.42 4.78 11.61
C LYS A 653 -27.69 4.37 10.86
N TYR A 654 -28.83 4.95 11.18
CA TYR A 654 -30.12 4.51 10.64
C TYR A 654 -30.55 5.25 9.37
N GLN A 655 -30.11 6.48 9.15
CA GLN A 655 -30.62 7.32 8.06
C GLN A 655 -29.81 7.23 6.77
N ILE A 656 -28.47 7.18 6.86
CA ILE A 656 -27.62 7.17 5.66
C ILE A 656 -27.66 5.80 5.00
N PHE A 657 -27.57 4.73 5.77
CA PHE A 657 -27.57 3.36 5.26
C PHE A 657 -28.88 3.01 4.55
N LEU A 658 -30.03 3.27 5.20
CA LEU A 658 -31.35 2.97 4.60
C LEU A 658 -31.60 3.76 3.33
N TYR A 659 -31.15 5.03 3.26
CA TYR A 659 -31.35 5.90 2.11
C TYR A 659 -30.52 5.48 0.89
N TYR A 660 -29.23 5.17 1.08
CA TYR A 660 -28.35 4.78 -0.02
C TYR A 660 -28.60 3.34 -0.49
N TYR A 661 -28.78 2.43 0.43
CA TYR A 661 -28.96 1.01 0.08
C TYR A 661 -30.31 0.76 -0.59
N ILE A 662 -31.39 1.41 -0.16
CA ILE A 662 -32.72 1.30 -0.78
C ILE A 662 -32.73 1.95 -2.18
N ARG A 663 -31.94 2.99 -2.40
CA ARG A 663 -31.94 3.74 -3.67
C ARG A 663 -31.12 3.05 -4.77
N TYR A 664 -30.10 2.27 -4.42
CA TYR A 664 -29.13 1.76 -5.39
C TYR A 664 -29.07 0.23 -5.48
N SER A 665 -29.69 -0.54 -4.58
CA SER A 665 -29.67 -2.00 -4.65
C SER A 665 -30.90 -2.53 -5.40
N GLN A 666 -30.61 -3.29 -6.45
CA GLN A 666 -31.62 -4.09 -7.18
C GLN A 666 -31.75 -5.52 -6.65
N SER A 667 -31.14 -5.84 -5.47
CA SER A 667 -31.17 -7.18 -4.95
C SER A 667 -32.57 -7.61 -4.50
N SER A 668 -32.97 -8.83 -4.86
CA SER A 668 -34.31 -9.39 -4.55
C SER A 668 -34.60 -9.49 -3.05
N PHE A 669 -33.56 -9.55 -2.22
CA PHE A 669 -33.66 -9.61 -0.77
C PHE A 669 -34.11 -8.26 -0.18
N LEU A 670 -33.59 -7.17 -0.70
CA LEU A 670 -33.88 -5.82 -0.24
C LEU A 670 -35.18 -5.25 -0.77
N LEU A 671 -35.64 -5.70 -1.94
CA LEU A 671 -36.97 -5.38 -2.43
C LEU A 671 -38.06 -5.88 -1.47
N LYS A 672 -37.89 -7.04 -0.84
CA LYS A 672 -38.77 -7.57 0.20
C LYS A 672 -38.72 -6.75 1.49
N LEU A 673 -37.55 -6.19 1.83
CA LEU A 673 -37.35 -5.28 2.96
C LEU A 673 -38.04 -3.93 2.70
N HIS A 674 -37.91 -3.38 1.50
CA HIS A 674 -38.49 -2.11 1.07
C HIS A 674 -40.04 -2.09 1.18
N ILE A 675 -40.69 -3.20 0.84
CA ILE A 675 -42.16 -3.32 0.90
C ILE A 675 -42.68 -3.26 2.35
N LYS A 676 -41.93 -3.79 3.33
CA LYS A 676 -42.28 -3.72 4.75
C LYS A 676 -42.05 -2.35 5.41
N ILE A 677 -41.04 -1.60 4.93
CA ILE A 677 -40.67 -0.28 5.50
C ILE A 677 -41.62 0.83 5.03
N LYS A 678 -42.17 0.76 3.80
CA LYS A 678 -43.16 1.73 3.33
C LYS A 678 -44.46 1.81 4.17
N ALA A 679 -44.71 0.82 5.01
CA ALA A 679 -45.89 0.79 5.88
C ALA A 679 -45.78 1.66 7.16
N ASN A 680 -44.62 2.28 7.45
CA ASN A 680 -44.43 3.02 8.68
C ASN A 680 -44.15 4.52 8.43
N GLN A 681 -45.25 5.33 8.37
CA GLN A 681 -45.26 6.76 8.02
C GLN A 681 -44.53 7.71 8.99
N LYS A 682 -43.94 7.21 10.08
CA LYS A 682 -43.31 8.02 11.14
C LYS A 682 -41.94 8.61 10.74
N TYR A 683 -41.36 8.20 9.60
CA TYR A 683 -39.98 8.53 9.20
C TYR A 683 -39.84 9.57 8.08
N GLN A 684 -40.96 10.16 7.58
CA GLN A 684 -40.90 11.13 6.46
C GLN A 684 -40.44 12.55 6.82
N LYS A 685 -40.33 12.91 8.11
CA LYS A 685 -40.01 14.29 8.54
C LYS A 685 -38.55 14.66 8.69
N CYS A 686 -37.60 13.74 8.50
CA CYS A 686 -36.14 13.97 8.70
C CYS A 686 -35.32 14.15 7.43
N LEU A 687 -35.93 14.40 6.28
CA LEU A 687 -35.25 14.42 4.96
C LEU A 687 -34.64 15.79 4.55
N CYS A 688 -34.51 16.76 5.48
CA CYS A 688 -34.10 18.14 5.15
C CYS A 688 -32.62 18.49 5.39
N PHE A 689 -31.70 17.54 5.59
CA PHE A 689 -30.27 17.85 5.75
C PHE A 689 -29.36 17.10 4.76
N GLY A 690 -29.60 17.32 3.47
CA GLY A 690 -28.84 16.72 2.35
C GLY A 690 -27.89 17.68 1.65
N SER A 691 -27.08 18.50 2.33
CA SER A 691 -26.20 19.47 1.65
C SER A 691 -24.76 19.56 2.14
N PHE A 692 -24.19 18.51 2.78
CA PHE A 692 -22.83 18.58 3.33
C PHE A 692 -21.91 17.42 2.96
N TRP A 693 -21.86 16.98 1.70
CA TRP A 693 -20.74 16.13 1.21
C TRP A 693 -20.53 16.37 -0.29
N ARG A 694 -19.86 17.46 -0.62
CA ARG A 694 -19.12 17.52 -1.89
C ARG A 694 -17.69 17.07 -1.59
N PHE A 695 -17.37 15.84 -1.88
CA PHE A 695 -15.99 15.43 -2.03
C PHE A 695 -15.44 16.01 -3.33
N ASN A 696 -14.50 16.92 -3.22
CA ASN A 696 -13.70 17.35 -4.34
C ASN A 696 -12.85 16.17 -4.82
N ASN A 697 -13.10 15.73 -6.05
CA ASN A 697 -12.19 14.93 -6.84
C ASN A 697 -10.91 15.73 -7.08
N TYR A 698 -9.80 15.29 -6.50
CA TYR A 698 -8.44 15.63 -6.95
C TYR A 698 -7.58 14.36 -6.98
#